data_646c44dce5d2cb19b562025a90056c7b
#
_entry.id   646c44dce5d2cb19b562025a90056c7b
#
_cell.length_a   1.000
_cell.length_b   1.000
_cell.length_c   1.000
_cell.angle_alpha   90.00
_cell.angle_beta   90.00
_cell.angle_gamma   90.00
#
_symmetry.space_group_name_H-M   'P 1'
#
loop_
_entity.id
_entity.type
_entity.pdbx_description
1 polymer ?
#
loop_
_entity_poly.entity_id
_entity_poly.type
_entity_poly.pdbx_seq_one_letter_code
_entity_poly.pdbx_strand_id
1 'polypeptide(L)'
;MLGECFEEYTRRRVSMLAPFMDVGMNMMRVIPVESAIENNTHKASYDEVAKLVEDAWAISVGPCSCRRARRLMGEGCGHLEEDMCMYLNDNAINYSETGAHRLISKEEAYEILKRAEQNGLVHELNVAPGYEDTTAICNCCGCSCFALRIATYFRAPDAIRTNYIARVDKDKCVACGQCVENCQLNAVKLGQKLCPRPANEPRPAETPRNTLWTSKRYTPDYRTARTDVMPEGTAPCKAACPAHVPVQGYIKLASEGRYAEALELIKQEIPFPAVCGRICNKKCEEACTRGDMDAPVAIDEIKKYIAERELNADTRYVPKLLNQIGKPYPEKIAVVGAGPAGLSCAYYLAVKGYPVTVFEKEQVLGGMLTLGIPSFRLEKSVLNAEIDVLRELGVEFKTGVEVGRNVTLDALRQEGYKSFYLAIGASKGAKLNIPGEELDGVYTGVDFLRHVNQGERPEIGDEVAVIGGGNVALDVARSAVRLGAKVTVYYRRSEEEMPADKDEVAEAKAEGIEFRYLVAPVEISGEGRVQSLRLEKMLLGGRDDKGRRIAKGTGEYETVPVAAVLSATGQKVELGGIGLVTNKHGTVDVDPLTCQTTTPDVFAGGDVVTGPKFAIDAIAAGKEAAVSIHRFVHEGQRLDLGRDHRDYVGFDKTTAMIGMGGFDCAPRQHPTGVEAAAAKTTFDDLRVPFTEEQLKTECARCLGCGTAVVDEFMCVGCGVCTTKCRFGAIRLEKIHDADNLEYFHTLGRIVASIPGKGINIAKKHIGKYGGSNA
;
A
#
# COMPACT_ATOMS: atom_id res chain seq x y z
N MET A 1 -9.84 33.54 -5.02
CA MET A 1 -9.32 34.81 -5.61
C MET A 1 -7.82 35.01 -5.42
N LEU A 2 -7.29 35.27 -4.20
CA LEU A 2 -5.83 35.51 -4.05
C LEU A 2 -5.00 34.30 -4.50
N GLY A 3 -5.37 33.08 -4.15
CA GLY A 3 -4.69 31.86 -4.57
C GLY A 3 -4.69 31.69 -6.10
N GLU A 4 -5.80 31.96 -6.75
CA GLU A 4 -5.94 31.91 -8.22
C GLU A 4 -5.09 32.97 -8.91
N CYS A 5 -5.09 34.20 -8.39
CA CYS A 5 -4.25 35.28 -8.91
C CYS A 5 -2.76 34.94 -8.78
N PHE A 6 -2.36 34.31 -7.67
CA PHE A 6 -0.99 33.90 -7.44
C PHE A 6 -0.56 32.76 -8.37
N GLU A 7 -1.43 31.78 -8.60
CA GLU A 7 -1.19 30.70 -9.57
C GLU A 7 -1.03 31.27 -11.00
N GLU A 8 -1.91 32.20 -11.39
CA GLU A 8 -1.83 32.82 -12.71
C GLU A 8 -0.58 33.68 -12.89
N TYR A 9 -0.16 34.42 -11.84
CA TYR A 9 1.10 35.17 -11.86
C TYR A 9 2.30 34.24 -12.03
N THR A 10 2.33 33.16 -11.25
CA THR A 10 3.40 32.15 -11.33
C THR A 10 3.48 31.55 -12.73
N ARG A 11 2.35 31.15 -13.28
CA ARG A 11 2.28 30.56 -14.61
C ARG A 11 2.78 31.51 -15.71
N ARG A 12 2.45 32.79 -15.61
CA ARG A 12 2.80 33.77 -16.65
C ARG A 12 4.21 34.35 -16.49
N ARG A 13 4.63 34.64 -15.29
CA ARG A 13 5.86 35.39 -15.03
C ARG A 13 7.02 34.52 -14.58
N VAL A 14 6.81 33.71 -13.56
CA VAL A 14 7.89 32.92 -12.98
C VAL A 14 8.35 31.83 -13.94
N SER A 15 7.44 31.22 -14.71
CA SER A 15 7.79 30.24 -15.73
C SER A 15 8.81 30.73 -16.75
N MET A 16 8.88 32.05 -17.00
CA MET A 16 9.86 32.62 -17.93
C MET A 16 11.25 32.72 -17.35
N LEU A 17 11.39 32.92 -16.05
CA LEU A 17 12.67 33.18 -15.37
C LEU A 17 13.27 31.93 -14.73
N ALA A 18 12.44 31.05 -14.15
CA ALA A 18 12.91 29.87 -13.42
C ALA A 18 13.91 28.98 -14.19
N PRO A 19 13.77 28.72 -15.51
CA PRO A 19 14.75 27.95 -16.27
C PRO A 19 16.12 28.61 -16.43
N PHE A 20 16.24 29.89 -16.10
CA PHE A 20 17.50 30.64 -16.20
C PHE A 20 18.22 30.81 -14.87
N MET A 21 17.61 30.34 -13.78
CA MET A 21 18.24 30.34 -12.47
C MET A 21 19.25 29.19 -12.36
N ASP A 22 20.39 29.48 -11.76
CA ASP A 22 21.41 28.49 -11.40
C ASP A 22 21.46 28.33 -9.88
N VAL A 23 22.18 27.33 -9.38
CA VAL A 23 22.35 27.09 -7.95
C VAL A 23 22.91 28.34 -7.26
N GLY A 24 22.27 28.77 -6.18
CA GLY A 24 22.59 30.01 -5.47
C GLY A 24 21.90 31.27 -6.00
N MET A 25 21.14 31.20 -7.10
CA MET A 25 20.37 32.32 -7.66
C MET A 25 18.88 32.24 -7.30
N ASN A 26 18.53 32.05 -6.07
CA ASN A 26 17.17 31.71 -5.65
C ASN A 26 16.60 32.67 -4.59
N MET A 27 15.34 32.97 -4.70
CA MET A 27 14.58 33.69 -3.66
C MET A 27 14.13 32.74 -2.52
N MET A 28 14.00 31.45 -2.84
CA MET A 28 13.72 30.37 -1.90
C MET A 28 14.77 29.29 -2.10
N ARG A 29 15.37 28.81 -1.03
CA ARG A 29 16.38 27.76 -1.07
C ARG A 29 16.01 26.62 -0.13
N VAL A 30 16.10 25.40 -0.62
CA VAL A 30 16.01 24.21 0.20
C VAL A 30 17.21 24.12 1.13
N ILE A 31 16.99 23.73 2.38
CA ILE A 31 18.04 23.42 3.35
C ILE A 31 18.05 21.91 3.55
N PRO A 32 19.25 21.29 3.62
CA PRO A 32 19.33 19.89 4.00
C PRO A 32 18.80 19.66 5.42
N VAL A 33 18.18 18.49 5.64
CA VAL A 33 17.91 18.03 6.99
C VAL A 33 19.24 17.87 7.73
N GLU A 34 19.35 18.38 8.96
CA GLU A 34 20.60 18.48 9.70
C GLU A 34 21.32 17.13 9.86
N SER A 35 20.57 16.09 10.27
CA SER A 35 21.12 14.73 10.41
C SER A 35 21.67 14.14 9.09
N ALA A 36 21.23 14.64 7.95
CA ALA A 36 21.73 14.20 6.64
C ALA A 36 23.13 14.74 6.30
N ILE A 37 23.57 15.81 6.97
CA ILE A 37 24.85 16.49 6.73
C ILE A 37 25.78 16.49 7.95
N GLU A 38 25.42 15.87 9.07
CA GLU A 38 26.23 15.85 10.31
C GLU A 38 27.68 15.45 10.10
N ASN A 39 27.93 14.50 9.21
CA ASN A 39 29.26 13.96 8.95
C ASN A 39 30.01 14.69 7.81
N ASN A 40 29.48 15.78 7.28
CA ASN A 40 30.16 16.56 6.25
C ASN A 40 31.07 17.62 6.87
N THR A 41 32.36 17.61 6.53
CA THR A 41 33.39 18.49 7.09
C THR A 41 33.38 19.93 6.56
N HIS A 42 32.63 20.21 5.49
CA HIS A 42 32.55 21.52 4.84
C HIS A 42 31.08 21.99 4.74
N LYS A 43 30.46 22.20 5.89
CA LYS A 43 29.13 22.80 5.98
C LYS A 43 29.21 24.31 5.86
N ALA A 44 28.34 24.92 5.08
CA ALA A 44 28.16 26.35 5.12
C ALA A 44 27.14 26.71 6.23
N SER A 45 27.29 27.86 6.86
CA SER A 45 26.39 28.27 7.96
C SER A 45 24.92 28.36 7.57
N TYR A 46 24.60 28.58 6.32
CA TYR A 46 23.26 28.63 5.78
C TYR A 46 22.70 27.23 5.37
N ASP A 47 23.52 26.18 5.46
CA ASP A 47 23.07 24.79 5.30
C ASP A 47 22.61 24.18 6.65
N GLU A 48 22.78 24.89 7.76
CA GLU A 48 22.46 24.40 9.11
C GLU A 48 21.22 25.08 9.67
N VAL A 49 20.09 24.39 9.63
CA VAL A 49 18.81 24.88 10.16
C VAL A 49 18.90 25.18 11.67
N ALA A 50 19.63 24.38 12.42
CA ALA A 50 19.83 24.56 13.85
C ALA A 50 20.52 25.90 14.15
N LYS A 51 21.52 26.28 13.36
CA LYS A 51 22.21 27.55 13.54
C LYS A 51 21.29 28.75 13.34
N LEU A 52 20.40 28.67 12.34
CA LEU A 52 19.39 29.73 12.11
C LEU A 52 18.41 29.87 13.28
N VAL A 53 18.03 28.77 13.91
CA VAL A 53 17.20 28.78 15.13
C VAL A 53 17.99 29.35 16.33
N GLU A 54 19.26 28.95 16.48
CA GLU A 54 20.11 29.44 17.60
C GLU A 54 20.44 30.94 17.50
N ASP A 55 20.69 31.42 16.29
CA ASP A 55 21.04 32.83 16.05
C ASP A 55 19.80 33.75 16.11
N ALA A 56 18.60 33.21 16.00
CA ALA A 56 17.36 33.97 16.05
C ALA A 56 17.08 34.51 17.48
N TRP A 57 16.79 35.80 17.60
CA TRP A 57 16.40 36.43 18.85
C TRP A 57 14.89 36.40 19.11
N ALA A 58 14.10 36.20 18.08
CA ALA A 58 12.65 35.93 18.16
C ALA A 58 12.24 34.93 17.09
N ILE A 59 11.33 34.03 17.42
CA ILE A 59 10.74 33.04 16.49
C ILE A 59 9.24 33.06 16.65
N SER A 60 8.51 33.12 15.53
CA SER A 60 7.07 32.91 15.51
C SER A 60 6.68 31.83 14.52
N VAL A 61 5.55 31.17 14.78
CA VAL A 61 5.01 30.12 13.92
C VAL A 61 3.54 30.33 13.62
N GLY A 62 3.15 29.94 12.40
CA GLY A 62 1.78 30.01 11.96
C GLY A 62 1.49 29.03 10.81
N PRO A 63 0.27 29.06 10.29
CA PRO A 63 -0.17 28.14 9.24
C PRO A 63 0.57 28.38 7.92
N CYS A 64 0.86 27.29 7.19
CA CYS A 64 1.46 27.39 5.88
C CYS A 64 0.51 28.06 4.86
N SER A 65 0.84 29.25 4.41
CA SER A 65 0.01 30.05 3.48
C SER A 65 -0.19 29.35 2.13
N CYS A 66 0.81 28.64 1.61
CA CYS A 66 0.70 27.90 0.35
C CYS A 66 -0.32 26.75 0.45
N ARG A 67 -0.27 25.92 1.51
CA ARG A 67 -1.23 24.83 1.72
C ARG A 67 -2.64 25.37 1.99
N ARG A 68 -2.74 26.41 2.81
CA ARG A 68 -4.02 27.07 3.10
C ARG A 68 -4.67 27.62 1.83
N ALA A 69 -3.91 28.29 0.97
CA ALA A 69 -4.42 28.79 -0.32
C ALA A 69 -4.93 27.65 -1.20
N ARG A 70 -4.17 26.57 -1.32
CA ARG A 70 -4.57 25.40 -2.12
C ARG A 70 -5.81 24.70 -1.55
N ARG A 71 -5.89 24.54 -0.23
CA ARG A 71 -7.06 23.97 0.43
C ARG A 71 -8.32 24.81 0.20
N LEU A 72 -8.22 26.13 0.32
CA LEU A 72 -9.34 27.04 0.04
C LEU A 72 -9.80 27.02 -1.44
N MET A 73 -8.94 26.55 -2.35
CA MET A 73 -9.27 26.31 -3.76
C MET A 73 -9.82 24.90 -4.02
N GLY A 74 -10.02 24.07 -2.98
CA GLY A 74 -10.43 22.68 -3.12
C GLY A 74 -9.33 21.76 -3.63
N GLU A 75 -8.06 22.14 -3.53
CA GLU A 75 -6.89 21.42 -4.01
C GLU A 75 -5.88 21.11 -2.89
N GLY A 76 -6.36 20.97 -1.66
CA GLY A 76 -5.54 20.58 -0.53
C GLY A 76 -4.91 19.20 -0.69
N CYS A 77 -3.75 18.99 -0.07
CA CYS A 77 -2.91 17.80 -0.24
C CYS A 77 -2.87 16.86 0.98
N GLY A 78 -3.58 17.19 2.05
CA GLY A 78 -3.60 16.40 3.27
C GLY A 78 -2.34 16.51 4.14
N HIS A 79 -1.32 17.27 3.74
CA HIS A 79 -0.16 17.55 4.60
C HIS A 79 -0.51 18.59 5.67
N LEU A 80 0.19 18.51 6.80
CA LEU A 80 0.02 19.40 7.93
C LEU A 80 0.15 20.88 7.52
N GLU A 81 -0.88 21.67 7.80
CA GLU A 81 -0.96 23.11 7.49
C GLU A 81 -0.54 23.97 8.67
N GLU A 82 -0.99 23.62 9.87
CA GLU A 82 -0.78 24.38 11.10
C GLU A 82 0.67 24.28 11.58
N ASP A 83 1.20 25.38 12.10
CA ASP A 83 2.55 25.48 12.68
C ASP A 83 3.69 25.10 11.72
N MET A 84 3.54 25.36 10.42
CA MET A 84 4.52 24.95 9.42
C MET A 84 5.29 26.10 8.76
N CYS A 85 4.96 27.34 9.06
CA CYS A 85 5.64 28.52 8.56
C CYS A 85 6.23 29.28 9.77
N MET A 86 7.57 29.35 9.86
CA MET A 86 8.27 30.04 10.94
C MET A 86 8.89 31.31 10.40
N TYR A 87 8.72 32.44 11.11
CA TYR A 87 9.41 33.68 10.86
C TYR A 87 10.41 33.96 11.96
N LEU A 88 11.51 34.61 11.59
CA LEU A 88 12.65 34.91 12.47
C LEU A 88 12.77 36.42 12.69
N ASN A 89 13.28 36.79 13.86
CA ASN A 89 13.69 38.14 14.22
C ASN A 89 12.55 39.18 14.09
N ASP A 90 12.78 40.33 13.44
CA ASP A 90 11.78 41.40 13.27
C ASP A 90 10.51 40.88 12.58
N ASN A 91 10.65 39.94 11.63
CA ASN A 91 9.51 39.35 10.97
C ASN A 91 8.67 38.48 11.92
N ALA A 92 9.30 37.82 12.90
CA ALA A 92 8.57 37.07 13.92
C ALA A 92 7.67 37.98 14.74
N ILE A 93 8.15 39.14 15.13
CA ILE A 93 7.37 40.14 15.88
C ILE A 93 6.26 40.69 15.00
N ASN A 94 6.57 41.18 13.80
CA ASN A 94 5.59 41.76 12.88
C ASN A 94 4.41 40.82 12.60
N TYR A 95 4.68 39.53 12.31
CA TYR A 95 3.63 38.55 12.05
C TYR A 95 2.85 38.15 13.31
N SER A 96 3.48 38.21 14.48
CA SER A 96 2.81 38.00 15.76
C SER A 96 1.85 39.13 16.09
N GLU A 97 2.23 40.39 15.87
CA GLU A 97 1.41 41.58 16.08
C GLU A 97 0.15 41.58 15.19
N THR A 98 0.22 41.01 13.99
CA THR A 98 -0.95 40.85 13.10
C THR A 98 -1.91 39.77 13.56
N GLY A 99 -1.56 38.99 14.57
CA GLY A 99 -2.32 37.81 15.01
C GLY A 99 -2.28 36.61 14.06
N ALA A 100 -1.47 36.68 13.01
CA ALA A 100 -1.32 35.60 12.03
C ALA A 100 -0.41 34.47 12.55
N HIS A 101 0.55 34.81 13.43
CA HIS A 101 1.51 33.90 14.03
C HIS A 101 1.52 34.05 15.56
N ARG A 102 2.02 33.03 16.25
CA ARG A 102 2.32 33.06 17.68
C ARG A 102 3.83 32.96 17.92
N LEU A 103 4.34 33.65 18.93
CA LEU A 103 5.73 33.52 19.35
C LEU A 103 5.97 32.16 19.99
N ILE A 104 7.13 31.56 19.73
CA ILE A 104 7.54 30.26 20.25
C ILE A 104 8.98 30.30 20.81
N SER A 105 9.33 29.31 21.64
CA SER A 105 10.70 29.09 22.10
C SER A 105 11.53 28.36 21.03
N LYS A 106 12.86 28.32 21.22
CA LYS A 106 13.76 27.55 20.36
C LYS A 106 13.52 26.05 20.45
N GLU A 107 13.23 25.55 21.65
CA GLU A 107 12.88 24.14 21.89
C GLU A 107 11.64 23.74 21.09
N GLU A 108 10.61 24.58 21.14
CA GLU A 108 9.39 24.33 20.35
C GLU A 108 9.66 24.39 18.84
N ALA A 109 10.54 25.29 18.40
CA ALA A 109 10.94 25.37 17.00
C ALA A 109 11.61 24.05 16.53
N TYR A 110 12.49 23.48 17.35
CA TYR A 110 13.10 22.16 17.06
C TYR A 110 12.08 21.03 17.03
N GLU A 111 11.10 21.03 17.92
CA GLU A 111 10.01 20.05 17.89
C GLU A 111 9.18 20.16 16.61
N ILE A 112 8.90 21.37 16.14
CA ILE A 112 8.18 21.62 14.89
C ILE A 112 9.00 21.14 13.68
N LEU A 113 10.31 21.43 13.63
CA LEU A 113 11.19 20.97 12.57
C LEU A 113 11.24 19.44 12.52
N LYS A 114 11.44 18.78 13.65
CA LYS A 114 11.43 17.32 13.76
C LYS A 114 10.08 16.71 13.32
N ARG A 115 8.99 17.35 13.71
CA ARG A 115 7.64 16.93 13.27
C ARG A 115 7.48 17.10 11.75
N ALA A 116 7.99 18.16 11.16
CA ALA A 116 8.00 18.37 9.73
C ALA A 116 8.78 17.28 8.98
N GLU A 117 9.98 16.94 9.44
CA GLU A 117 10.82 15.86 8.91
C GLU A 117 10.13 14.50 8.99
N GLN A 118 9.49 14.19 10.13
CA GLN A 118 8.70 12.96 10.30
C GLN A 118 7.55 12.85 9.30
N ASN A 119 6.99 13.98 8.88
CA ASN A 119 5.94 14.08 7.86
C ASN A 119 6.48 14.22 6.42
N GLY A 120 7.79 14.06 6.22
CA GLY A 120 8.42 14.11 4.89
C GLY A 120 8.45 15.50 4.28
N LEU A 121 8.31 16.57 5.07
CA LEU A 121 8.34 17.94 4.59
C LEU A 121 9.81 18.40 4.41
N VAL A 122 10.00 19.32 3.48
CA VAL A 122 11.30 19.90 3.12
C VAL A 122 11.42 21.26 3.78
N HIS A 123 12.56 21.51 4.40
CA HIS A 123 12.87 22.85 4.91
C HIS A 123 13.32 23.77 3.78
N GLU A 124 12.73 24.95 3.71
CA GLU A 124 13.10 26.01 2.76
C GLU A 124 13.32 27.32 3.50
N LEU A 125 14.38 28.03 3.09
CA LEU A 125 14.64 29.40 3.54
C LEU A 125 14.02 30.38 2.55
N ASN A 126 13.38 31.42 3.09
CA ASN A 126 13.07 32.62 2.35
C ASN A 126 14.23 33.61 2.52
N VAL A 127 14.97 33.82 1.45
CA VAL A 127 16.05 34.80 1.39
C VAL A 127 15.47 36.09 0.81
N ALA A 128 15.20 37.08 1.66
CA ALA A 128 14.65 38.34 1.20
C ALA A 128 15.72 39.16 0.44
N PRO A 129 15.33 39.82 -0.66
CA PRO A 129 16.25 40.70 -1.40
C PRO A 129 16.77 41.83 -0.51
N GLY A 130 18.10 41.96 -0.43
CA GLY A 130 18.73 43.05 0.28
C GLY A 130 18.85 42.93 1.81
N TYR A 131 18.53 41.73 2.36
CA TYR A 131 18.73 41.41 3.76
C TYR A 131 19.81 40.35 3.90
N GLU A 132 20.81 40.62 4.77
CA GLU A 132 21.81 39.62 5.15
C GLU A 132 21.19 38.50 5.96
N ASP A 133 19.95 38.69 6.49
CA ASP A 133 19.27 37.78 7.39
C ASP A 133 18.17 36.97 6.70
N THR A 134 18.19 35.66 6.91
CA THR A 134 17.08 34.78 6.61
C THR A 134 15.85 35.20 7.38
N THR A 135 14.73 35.41 6.70
CA THR A 135 13.50 35.94 7.30
C THR A 135 12.52 34.88 7.72
N ALA A 136 12.58 33.68 7.13
CA ALA A 136 11.66 32.62 7.43
C ALA A 136 12.23 31.23 7.14
N ILE A 137 11.81 30.25 7.92
CA ILE A 137 11.97 28.81 7.69
C ILE A 137 10.59 28.22 7.37
N CYS A 138 10.42 27.70 6.17
CA CYS A 138 9.20 27.04 5.71
C CYS A 138 9.37 25.53 5.74
N ASN A 139 8.32 24.80 6.15
CA ASN A 139 8.26 23.34 6.11
C ASN A 139 7.34 22.91 4.97
N CYS A 140 7.88 22.54 3.83
CA CYS A 140 7.22 22.53 2.53
C CYS A 140 6.92 21.13 1.98
N CYS A 141 5.87 21.03 1.17
CA CYS A 141 5.55 19.82 0.39
C CYS A 141 5.49 20.13 -1.11
N GLY A 142 5.90 19.18 -1.94
CA GLY A 142 5.88 19.32 -3.40
C GLY A 142 4.48 19.51 -4.01
N CYS A 143 3.43 19.16 -3.25
CA CYS A 143 2.05 19.27 -3.71
C CYS A 143 1.53 20.71 -3.72
N SER A 144 1.92 21.53 -2.75
CA SER A 144 1.32 22.85 -2.50
C SER A 144 2.33 23.97 -2.47
N CYS A 145 3.59 23.72 -2.08
CA CYS A 145 4.60 24.78 -2.00
C CYS A 145 4.86 25.41 -3.35
N PHE A 146 4.88 26.73 -3.35
CA PHE A 146 5.13 27.52 -4.55
C PHE A 146 6.51 27.23 -5.17
N ALA A 147 7.57 27.22 -4.38
CA ALA A 147 8.93 27.04 -4.85
C ALA A 147 9.19 25.61 -5.35
N LEU A 148 8.78 24.58 -4.58
CA LEU A 148 8.93 23.18 -4.99
C LEU A 148 8.12 22.87 -6.26
N ARG A 149 6.93 23.47 -6.42
CA ARG A 149 6.12 23.31 -7.64
C ARG A 149 6.77 23.97 -8.86
N ILE A 150 7.39 25.13 -8.68
CA ILE A 150 8.17 25.79 -9.76
C ILE A 150 9.29 24.85 -10.22
N ALA A 151 10.05 24.31 -9.29
CA ALA A 151 11.14 23.40 -9.61
C ALA A 151 10.64 22.17 -10.41
N THR A 152 9.50 21.61 -10.00
CA THR A 152 8.92 20.43 -10.66
C THR A 152 8.30 20.77 -12.01
N TYR A 153 7.44 21.77 -12.08
CA TYR A 153 6.65 22.06 -13.28
C TYR A 153 7.46 22.72 -14.40
N PHE A 154 8.39 23.57 -14.04
CA PHE A 154 9.24 24.25 -15.02
C PHE A 154 10.58 23.56 -15.22
N ARG A 155 10.80 22.40 -14.57
CA ARG A 155 12.06 21.67 -14.60
C ARG A 155 13.26 22.54 -14.28
N ALA A 156 13.12 23.33 -13.24
CA ALA A 156 14.12 24.29 -12.78
C ALA A 156 14.52 24.00 -11.31
N PRO A 157 15.03 22.80 -10.99
CA PRO A 157 15.41 22.46 -9.62
C PRO A 157 16.55 23.34 -9.10
N ASP A 158 17.40 23.86 -9.97
CA ASP A 158 18.49 24.75 -9.59
C ASP A 158 18.02 26.06 -8.95
N ALA A 159 16.77 26.47 -9.23
CA ALA A 159 16.16 27.64 -8.59
C ALA A 159 15.95 27.49 -7.06
N ILE A 160 16.03 26.27 -6.53
CA ILE A 160 15.81 25.98 -5.10
C ILE A 160 16.83 25.00 -4.50
N ARG A 161 17.75 24.48 -5.31
CA ARG A 161 18.67 23.39 -4.96
C ARG A 161 19.65 23.81 -3.87
N THR A 162 19.99 22.85 -3.01
CA THR A 162 21.13 22.91 -2.08
C THR A 162 22.46 22.61 -2.80
N ASN A 163 23.56 22.65 -2.06
CA ASN A 163 24.86 22.20 -2.56
C ASN A 163 25.00 20.67 -2.61
N TYR A 164 23.99 19.93 -2.21
CA TYR A 164 24.05 18.48 -2.02
C TYR A 164 23.15 17.73 -3.01
N ILE A 165 23.45 16.44 -3.16
CA ILE A 165 22.63 15.48 -3.91
C ILE A 165 22.56 14.17 -3.14
N ALA A 166 21.44 13.45 -3.28
CA ALA A 166 21.30 12.12 -2.70
C ALA A 166 22.03 11.07 -3.54
N ARG A 167 22.75 10.17 -2.87
CA ARG A 167 23.40 8.99 -3.45
C ARG A 167 22.90 7.74 -2.77
N VAL A 168 22.65 6.70 -3.56
CA VAL A 168 22.17 5.41 -3.07
C VAL A 168 23.30 4.38 -3.11
N ASP A 169 23.57 3.78 -1.96
CA ASP A 169 24.36 2.56 -1.85
C ASP A 169 23.45 1.37 -2.21
N LYS A 170 23.64 0.82 -3.39
CA LYS A 170 22.80 -0.26 -3.92
C LYS A 170 22.92 -1.54 -3.10
N ASP A 171 24.05 -1.79 -2.45
CA ASP A 171 24.30 -3.02 -1.68
C ASP A 171 23.55 -2.99 -0.33
N LYS A 172 23.40 -1.80 0.24
CA LYS A 172 22.58 -1.60 1.45
C LYS A 172 21.09 -1.46 1.16
N CYS A 173 20.73 -1.00 -0.03
CA CYS A 173 19.34 -0.71 -0.38
C CYS A 173 18.53 -1.99 -0.58
N VAL A 174 17.35 -2.04 0.05
CA VAL A 174 16.40 -3.14 0.00
C VAL A 174 15.09 -2.78 -0.74
N ALA A 175 15.06 -1.66 -1.45
CA ALA A 175 13.89 -1.20 -2.20
C ALA A 175 12.58 -1.15 -1.38
N CYS A 176 12.65 -0.80 -0.10
CA CYS A 176 11.45 -0.70 0.75
C CYS A 176 10.47 0.38 0.26
N GLY A 177 10.96 1.42 -0.42
CA GLY A 177 10.14 2.47 -1.02
C GLY A 177 9.92 3.70 -0.12
N GLN A 178 10.33 3.69 1.14
CA GLN A 178 10.10 4.81 2.06
C GLN A 178 10.68 6.14 1.57
N CYS A 179 11.86 6.11 0.95
CA CYS A 179 12.47 7.28 0.34
C CYS A 179 11.71 7.79 -0.89
N VAL A 180 11.05 6.90 -1.63
CA VAL A 180 10.22 7.25 -2.81
C VAL A 180 8.96 7.95 -2.37
N GLU A 181 8.24 7.40 -1.40
CA GLU A 181 6.98 7.96 -0.87
C GLU A 181 7.16 9.36 -0.25
N ASN A 182 8.32 9.62 0.33
CA ASN A 182 8.62 10.89 0.99
C ASN A 182 9.37 11.90 0.11
N CYS A 183 9.69 11.56 -1.14
CA CYS A 183 10.40 12.46 -2.05
C CYS A 183 9.46 13.52 -2.63
N GLN A 184 9.54 14.75 -2.14
CA GLN A 184 8.63 15.84 -2.52
C GLN A 184 8.76 16.30 -3.98
N LEU A 185 9.88 16.04 -4.62
CA LEU A 185 10.12 16.36 -6.04
C LEU A 185 10.04 15.13 -6.95
N ASN A 186 9.66 13.98 -6.41
CA ASN A 186 9.61 12.72 -7.14
C ASN A 186 10.94 12.36 -7.83
N ALA A 187 12.07 12.78 -7.24
CA ALA A 187 13.41 12.51 -7.75
C ALA A 187 13.91 11.11 -7.43
N VAL A 188 13.38 10.48 -6.37
CA VAL A 188 13.72 9.10 -6.00
C VAL A 188 12.67 8.16 -6.57
N LYS A 189 13.14 7.12 -7.25
CA LYS A 189 12.29 6.11 -7.90
C LYS A 189 12.66 4.71 -7.41
N LEU A 190 11.74 3.75 -7.60
CA LEU A 190 12.10 2.35 -7.46
C LEU A 190 12.86 1.89 -8.71
N GLY A 191 13.90 1.11 -8.49
CA GLY A 191 14.75 0.54 -9.51
C GLY A 191 15.13 -0.91 -9.18
N GLN A 192 16.05 -1.46 -9.93
CA GLN A 192 16.49 -2.86 -9.83
C GLN A 192 18.02 -2.96 -9.92
N LYS A 193 18.59 -4.09 -9.49
CA LYS A 193 20.04 -4.38 -9.48
C LYS A 193 20.46 -5.38 -10.56
N LEU A 194 19.53 -6.18 -11.06
CA LEU A 194 19.84 -7.36 -11.86
C LEU A 194 19.93 -7.08 -13.36
N CYS A 195 19.41 -5.95 -13.84
CA CYS A 195 19.48 -5.58 -15.25
C CYS A 195 20.52 -4.49 -15.46
N PRO A 196 21.53 -4.73 -16.29
CA PRO A 196 22.60 -3.73 -16.58
C PRO A 196 22.09 -2.58 -17.46
N ARG A 197 20.92 -2.71 -18.07
CA ARG A 197 20.30 -1.68 -18.89
C ARG A 197 19.05 -1.18 -18.21
N PRO A 198 18.98 0.13 -17.88
CA PRO A 198 17.70 0.71 -17.53
C PRO A 198 16.76 0.54 -18.72
N ALA A 199 15.54 0.09 -18.47
CA ALA A 199 14.46 0.07 -19.47
C ALA A 199 13.99 1.52 -19.72
N ASN A 200 14.89 2.36 -20.19
CA ASN A 200 14.67 3.79 -20.35
C ASN A 200 14.22 4.06 -21.78
N GLU A 201 12.95 3.83 -22.07
CA GLU A 201 12.32 4.62 -23.12
C GLU A 201 12.09 6.03 -22.54
N PRO A 202 12.65 7.08 -23.17
CA PRO A 202 12.41 8.45 -22.74
C PRO A 202 10.92 8.75 -22.86
N ARG A 203 10.23 8.96 -21.75
CA ARG A 203 8.87 9.48 -21.79
C ARG A 203 8.89 11.00 -21.71
N PRO A 204 8.01 11.70 -22.44
CA PRO A 204 7.80 13.12 -22.25
C PRO A 204 7.42 13.37 -20.79
N ALA A 205 7.89 14.49 -20.22
CA ALA A 205 7.48 14.90 -18.89
C ALA A 205 5.97 15.12 -18.84
N GLU A 206 5.27 14.39 -18.01
CA GLU A 206 3.83 14.55 -17.82
C GLU A 206 3.54 15.68 -16.84
N THR A 207 2.52 16.49 -17.12
CA THR A 207 2.00 17.45 -16.14
C THR A 207 1.35 16.67 -15.00
N PRO A 208 1.72 16.92 -13.73
CA PRO A 208 1.10 16.26 -12.60
C PRO A 208 -0.42 16.39 -12.63
N ARG A 209 -1.14 15.29 -12.40
CA ARG A 209 -2.61 15.21 -12.50
C ARG A 209 -3.35 16.14 -11.52
N ASN A 210 -2.68 16.55 -10.49
CA ASN A 210 -3.20 17.30 -9.34
C ASN A 210 -3.01 18.81 -9.44
N THR A 211 -2.84 19.37 -10.61
CA THR A 211 -2.59 20.79 -10.81
C THR A 211 -3.60 21.40 -11.77
N LEU A 212 -3.92 22.68 -11.56
CA LEU A 212 -4.66 23.50 -12.53
C LEU A 212 -3.88 23.75 -13.84
N TRP A 213 -2.60 23.41 -13.86
CA TRP A 213 -1.72 23.57 -15.01
C TRP A 213 -1.79 22.33 -15.90
N THR A 214 -2.54 22.44 -16.94
CA THR A 214 -2.68 21.37 -17.92
C THR A 214 -1.55 21.40 -18.96
N SER A 215 -1.34 20.29 -19.66
CA SER A 215 -0.38 20.19 -20.76
C SER A 215 -0.56 21.26 -21.84
N LYS A 216 -1.76 21.81 -22.02
CA LYS A 216 -2.03 22.93 -22.93
C LYS A 216 -1.46 24.26 -22.45
N ARG A 217 -1.28 24.43 -21.13
CA ARG A 217 -0.76 25.65 -20.51
C ARG A 217 0.71 25.55 -20.14
N TYR A 218 1.29 24.36 -20.23
CA TYR A 218 2.61 24.05 -19.75
C TYR A 218 3.27 22.97 -20.62
N THR A 219 4.42 23.27 -21.19
CA THR A 219 5.25 22.36 -21.98
C THR A 219 6.67 22.40 -21.43
N PRO A 220 6.99 21.60 -20.41
CA PRO A 220 8.27 21.70 -19.70
C PRO A 220 9.47 21.28 -20.53
N ASP A 221 9.28 20.39 -21.49
CA ASP A 221 10.38 19.67 -22.14
C ASP A 221 11.11 20.49 -23.21
N TYR A 222 10.57 21.60 -23.70
CA TYR A 222 11.31 22.43 -24.65
C TYR A 222 12.39 23.31 -24.00
N ARG A 223 12.31 23.56 -22.70
CA ARG A 223 13.25 24.42 -21.96
C ARG A 223 14.42 23.66 -21.36
N THR A 224 14.30 22.37 -21.24
CA THR A 224 15.37 21.49 -20.74
C THR A 224 15.71 20.44 -21.78
N ALA A 225 16.97 20.13 -21.99
CA ALA A 225 17.39 19.07 -22.90
C ALA A 225 17.20 17.66 -22.33
N ARG A 226 16.34 17.49 -21.31
CA ARG A 226 16.28 16.31 -20.49
C ARG A 226 14.94 15.59 -20.55
N THR A 227 14.99 14.27 -20.57
CA THR A 227 13.88 13.36 -20.35
C THR A 227 13.80 12.95 -18.87
N ASP A 228 12.63 12.54 -18.41
CA ASP A 228 12.48 11.98 -17.06
C ASP A 228 13.29 10.70 -16.88
N VAL A 229 13.87 10.53 -15.71
CA VAL A 229 14.38 9.24 -15.28
C VAL A 229 13.17 8.37 -14.94
N MET A 230 12.97 7.32 -15.73
CA MET A 230 11.89 6.39 -15.51
C MET A 230 12.23 5.40 -14.40
N PRO A 231 11.22 4.91 -13.66
CA PRO A 231 11.41 3.75 -12.78
C PRO A 231 11.93 2.58 -13.61
N GLU A 232 13.03 1.95 -13.16
CA GLU A 232 13.59 0.76 -13.81
C GLU A 232 12.80 -0.51 -13.45
N GLY A 233 11.66 -0.37 -12.81
CA GLY A 233 10.89 -1.43 -12.20
C GLY A 233 11.26 -1.69 -10.74
N THR A 234 10.44 -2.44 -10.04
CA THR A 234 10.71 -2.83 -8.65
C THR A 234 10.86 -4.34 -8.52
N ALA A 235 11.32 -4.80 -7.36
CA ALA A 235 11.43 -6.23 -7.07
C ALA A 235 10.10 -6.94 -7.38
N PRO A 236 10.10 -8.04 -8.17
CA PRO A 236 8.88 -8.71 -8.60
C PRO A 236 8.00 -9.16 -7.43
N CYS A 237 8.59 -9.60 -6.31
CA CYS A 237 7.85 -9.95 -5.10
C CYS A 237 7.07 -8.76 -4.49
N LYS A 238 7.62 -7.54 -4.54
CA LYS A 238 6.91 -6.33 -4.10
C LYS A 238 5.83 -5.92 -5.11
N ALA A 239 6.14 -5.97 -6.39
CA ALA A 239 5.19 -5.60 -7.45
C ALA A 239 3.97 -6.53 -7.50
N ALA A 240 4.18 -7.84 -7.33
CA ALA A 240 3.10 -8.83 -7.36
C ALA A 240 2.22 -8.83 -6.10
N CYS A 241 2.71 -8.30 -4.98
CA CYS A 241 1.93 -8.21 -3.75
C CYS A 241 0.89 -7.09 -3.86
N PRO A 242 -0.42 -7.35 -3.65
CA PRO A 242 -1.45 -6.31 -3.68
C PRO A 242 -1.21 -5.18 -2.66
N ALA A 243 -0.62 -5.49 -1.51
CA ALA A 243 -0.27 -4.53 -0.48
C ALA A 243 1.16 -3.98 -0.61
N HIS A 244 1.92 -4.40 -1.62
CA HIS A 244 3.29 -3.94 -1.91
C HIS A 244 4.25 -4.04 -0.72
N VAL A 245 4.17 -5.13 0.05
CA VAL A 245 5.00 -5.36 1.23
C VAL A 245 6.49 -5.35 0.85
N PRO A 246 7.37 -4.69 1.63
CA PRO A 246 8.79 -4.58 1.32
C PRO A 246 9.56 -5.87 1.66
N VAL A 247 9.34 -6.92 0.86
CA VAL A 247 9.84 -8.29 1.09
C VAL A 247 11.35 -8.34 1.34
N GLN A 248 12.16 -7.71 0.47
CA GLN A 248 13.61 -7.68 0.64
C GLN A 248 14.05 -7.06 1.97
N GLY A 249 13.30 -6.03 2.42
CA GLY A 249 13.62 -5.30 3.63
C GLY A 249 13.47 -6.16 4.88
N TYR A 250 12.33 -6.83 5.05
CA TYR A 250 12.15 -7.66 6.24
C TYR A 250 12.96 -8.96 6.19
N ILE A 251 13.23 -9.53 5.01
CA ILE A 251 14.14 -10.67 4.86
C ILE A 251 15.55 -10.28 5.32
N LYS A 252 16.07 -9.12 4.89
CA LYS A 252 17.38 -8.64 5.33
C LYS A 252 17.43 -8.42 6.84
N LEU A 253 16.45 -7.76 7.41
CA LEU A 253 16.37 -7.55 8.86
C LEU A 253 16.27 -8.87 9.63
N ALA A 254 15.49 -9.82 9.12
CA ALA A 254 15.41 -11.16 9.73
C ALA A 254 16.74 -11.92 9.66
N SER A 255 17.48 -11.83 8.55
CA SER A 255 18.81 -12.45 8.44
C SER A 255 19.82 -11.87 9.44
N GLU A 256 19.62 -10.62 9.86
CA GLU A 256 20.43 -9.93 10.87
C GLU A 256 19.92 -10.16 12.31
N GLY A 257 18.85 -10.92 12.52
CA GLY A 257 18.20 -11.14 13.82
C GLY A 257 17.39 -9.94 14.34
N ARG A 258 17.15 -8.91 13.52
CA ARG A 258 16.42 -7.67 13.85
C ARG A 258 14.92 -7.83 13.62
N TYR A 259 14.33 -8.81 14.32
CA TYR A 259 12.95 -9.24 14.08
C TYR A 259 11.90 -8.16 14.39
N ALA A 260 12.11 -7.38 15.47
CA ALA A 260 11.20 -6.28 15.82
C ALA A 260 11.11 -5.21 14.72
N GLU A 261 12.25 -4.85 14.13
CA GLU A 261 12.30 -3.89 13.03
C GLU A 261 11.74 -4.49 11.72
N ALA A 262 11.93 -5.80 11.51
CA ALA A 262 11.32 -6.51 10.38
C ALA A 262 9.79 -6.49 10.50
N LEU A 263 9.25 -6.75 11.70
CA LEU A 263 7.82 -6.69 11.97
C LEU A 263 7.25 -5.28 11.79
N GLU A 264 7.92 -4.26 12.35
CA GLU A 264 7.55 -2.86 12.14
C GLU A 264 7.47 -2.51 10.64
N LEU A 265 8.47 -2.95 9.86
CA LEU A 265 8.50 -2.70 8.42
C LEU A 265 7.34 -3.40 7.68
N ILE A 266 6.98 -4.62 8.07
CA ILE A 266 5.82 -5.33 7.52
C ILE A 266 4.52 -4.59 7.86
N LYS A 267 4.36 -4.17 9.11
CA LYS A 267 3.14 -3.50 9.60
C LYS A 267 2.89 -2.10 9.03
N GLN A 268 3.87 -1.50 8.37
CA GLN A 268 3.64 -0.31 7.55
C GLN A 268 2.72 -0.57 6.35
N GLU A 269 2.70 -1.82 5.85
CA GLU A 269 1.93 -2.20 4.66
C GLU A 269 0.75 -3.12 4.98
N ILE A 270 0.88 -4.03 5.94
CA ILE A 270 -0.16 -4.98 6.35
C ILE A 270 -0.24 -5.06 7.89
N PRO A 271 -1.43 -4.91 8.49
CA PRO A 271 -1.59 -4.97 9.94
C PRO A 271 -1.59 -6.40 10.50
N PHE A 272 -1.80 -7.43 9.67
CA PHE A 272 -2.00 -8.83 10.06
C PHE A 272 -0.93 -9.76 9.45
N PRO A 273 0.37 -9.60 9.80
CA PRO A 273 1.43 -10.41 9.22
C PRO A 273 1.35 -11.90 9.62
N ALA A 274 0.87 -12.23 10.82
CA ALA A 274 0.74 -13.62 11.26
C ALA A 274 -0.40 -14.36 10.54
N VAL A 275 -1.53 -13.69 10.31
CA VAL A 275 -2.62 -14.17 9.44
C VAL A 275 -2.10 -14.37 8.03
N CYS A 276 -1.46 -13.34 7.44
CA CYS A 276 -0.94 -13.43 6.07
C CYS A 276 0.14 -14.51 5.91
N GLY A 277 0.96 -14.78 6.94
CA GLY A 277 1.96 -15.86 6.93
C GLY A 277 1.36 -17.27 6.94
N ARG A 278 0.05 -17.39 7.17
CA ARG A 278 -0.67 -18.68 7.22
C ARG A 278 -1.53 -18.94 5.98
N ILE A 279 -2.18 -17.89 5.46
CA ILE A 279 -3.24 -18.07 4.45
C ILE A 279 -3.04 -17.28 3.16
N CYS A 280 -1.90 -16.62 2.98
CA CYS A 280 -1.62 -15.85 1.76
C CYS A 280 -1.51 -16.77 0.53
N ASN A 281 -1.97 -16.28 -0.60
CA ASN A 281 -1.86 -16.96 -1.90
C ASN A 281 -0.48 -16.88 -2.54
N LYS A 282 0.54 -16.42 -1.83
CA LYS A 282 1.98 -16.44 -2.18
C LYS A 282 2.36 -15.85 -3.54
N LYS A 283 1.61 -14.88 -4.08
CA LYS A 283 1.95 -14.22 -5.36
C LYS A 283 3.36 -13.65 -5.40
N CYS A 284 3.89 -13.24 -4.25
CA CYS A 284 5.26 -12.77 -4.13
C CYS A 284 6.29 -13.89 -4.38
N GLU A 285 5.99 -15.14 -3.99
CA GLU A 285 6.82 -16.31 -4.25
C GLU A 285 6.73 -16.73 -5.71
N GLU A 286 5.52 -16.78 -6.29
CA GLU A 286 5.31 -17.06 -7.71
C GLU A 286 6.09 -16.09 -8.61
N ALA A 287 6.13 -14.81 -8.22
CA ALA A 287 6.84 -13.77 -8.96
C ALA A 287 8.34 -13.73 -8.63
N CYS A 288 8.84 -14.45 -7.63
CA CYS A 288 10.20 -14.36 -7.15
C CYS A 288 11.22 -14.73 -8.25
N THR A 289 12.18 -13.83 -8.50
CA THR A 289 13.24 -14.05 -9.52
C THR A 289 14.11 -15.28 -9.20
N ARG A 290 14.24 -15.65 -7.92
CA ARG A 290 14.94 -16.85 -7.52
C ARG A 290 14.30 -18.13 -8.10
N GLY A 291 12.98 -18.13 -8.29
CA GLY A 291 12.24 -19.23 -8.91
C GLY A 291 12.64 -19.53 -10.36
N ASP A 292 13.27 -18.56 -11.03
CA ASP A 292 13.79 -18.75 -12.40
C ASP A 292 15.15 -19.47 -12.41
N MET A 293 15.77 -19.67 -11.23
CA MET A 293 17.07 -20.34 -11.08
C MET A 293 16.94 -21.77 -10.51
N ASP A 294 16.26 -21.87 -9.37
CA ASP A 294 16.07 -23.12 -8.63
C ASP A 294 14.66 -23.23 -8.05
N ALA A 295 14.38 -22.56 -6.95
CA ALA A 295 13.06 -22.48 -6.32
C ALA A 295 12.89 -21.10 -5.67
N PRO A 296 11.66 -20.52 -5.67
CA PRO A 296 11.41 -19.21 -5.04
C PRO A 296 11.77 -19.23 -3.57
N VAL A 297 12.09 -18.06 -3.02
CA VAL A 297 12.29 -17.90 -1.58
C VAL A 297 10.98 -18.17 -0.84
N ALA A 298 11.02 -18.89 0.28
CA ALA A 298 9.85 -19.17 1.13
C ALA A 298 9.45 -17.93 1.94
N ILE A 299 8.95 -16.92 1.24
CA ILE A 299 8.67 -15.57 1.74
C ILE A 299 7.61 -15.60 2.84
N ASP A 300 6.61 -16.45 2.67
CA ASP A 300 5.47 -16.55 3.59
C ASP A 300 5.88 -17.19 4.92
N GLU A 301 6.74 -18.20 4.88
CA GLU A 301 7.27 -18.85 6.07
C GLU A 301 8.21 -17.93 6.87
N ILE A 302 9.04 -17.14 6.17
CA ILE A 302 9.86 -16.09 6.82
C ILE A 302 8.96 -15.06 7.52
N LYS A 303 7.88 -14.63 6.88
CA LYS A 303 6.92 -13.69 7.43
C LYS A 303 6.19 -14.29 8.65
N LYS A 304 5.75 -15.56 8.57
CA LYS A 304 5.16 -16.31 9.68
C LYS A 304 6.09 -16.30 10.89
N TYR A 305 7.35 -16.68 10.69
CA TYR A 305 8.36 -16.71 11.76
C TYR A 305 8.55 -15.36 12.45
N ILE A 306 8.62 -14.27 11.67
CA ILE A 306 8.77 -12.91 12.22
C ILE A 306 7.54 -12.53 13.05
N ALA A 307 6.35 -12.78 12.51
CA ALA A 307 5.09 -12.34 13.07
C ALA A 307 4.69 -13.10 14.34
N GLU A 308 5.08 -14.36 14.50
CA GLU A 308 4.77 -15.14 15.69
C GLU A 308 5.37 -14.57 16.98
N ARG A 309 6.39 -13.73 16.86
CA ARG A 309 7.02 -13.07 18.01
C ARG A 309 6.15 -12.03 18.69
N GLU A 310 5.11 -11.52 18.03
CA GLU A 310 4.18 -10.53 18.60
C GLU A 310 2.85 -11.12 19.09
N LEU A 311 2.64 -12.42 18.94
CA LEU A 311 1.38 -13.07 19.37
C LEU A 311 1.23 -13.07 20.89
N ASN A 312 2.33 -12.96 21.62
CA ASN A 312 2.34 -12.75 23.05
C ASN A 312 2.11 -11.26 23.39
N ALA A 313 1.23 -10.99 24.36
CA ALA A 313 0.92 -9.63 24.79
C ALA A 313 2.17 -8.85 25.26
N ASP A 314 3.15 -9.51 25.90
CA ASP A 314 4.37 -8.86 26.40
C ASP A 314 5.35 -8.43 25.29
N THR A 315 5.26 -9.04 24.11
CA THR A 315 6.13 -8.77 22.96
C THR A 315 5.41 -8.12 21.78
N ARG A 316 4.13 -7.81 21.97
CA ARG A 316 3.26 -7.25 20.93
C ARG A 316 3.73 -5.87 20.47
N TYR A 317 3.87 -5.71 19.17
CA TYR A 317 4.17 -4.43 18.57
C TYR A 317 2.89 -3.62 18.34
N VAL A 318 2.71 -2.56 19.09
CA VAL A 318 1.67 -1.57 18.89
C VAL A 318 2.32 -0.32 18.27
N PRO A 319 1.94 0.09 17.06
CA PRO A 319 2.54 1.27 16.44
C PRO A 319 2.21 2.54 17.23
N LYS A 320 3.19 3.44 17.32
CA LYS A 320 2.97 4.76 17.88
C LYS A 320 2.05 5.57 16.96
N LEU A 321 1.22 6.42 17.53
CA LEU A 321 0.38 7.33 16.77
C LEU A 321 1.23 8.15 15.79
N LEU A 322 0.97 7.98 14.49
CA LEU A 322 1.59 8.73 13.39
C LEU A 322 0.83 10.02 13.12
N ASN A 323 0.35 10.65 14.16
CA ASN A 323 -0.53 11.78 14.03
C ASN A 323 0.31 13.04 13.76
N GLN A 324 -0.06 13.71 12.70
CA GLN A 324 0.67 14.88 12.21
C GLN A 324 0.52 16.11 13.12
N ILE A 325 -0.53 16.15 13.92
CA ILE A 325 -0.86 17.32 14.76
C ILE A 325 -0.51 17.12 16.25
N GLY A 326 0.08 15.99 16.63
CA GLY A 326 0.46 15.68 18.01
C GLY A 326 -0.70 15.44 18.98
N LYS A 327 -1.94 15.32 18.48
CA LYS A 327 -3.17 15.06 19.26
C LYS A 327 -4.16 14.25 18.42
N PRO A 328 -5.06 13.47 19.03
CA PRO A 328 -6.11 12.75 18.32
C PRO A 328 -6.97 13.65 17.45
N TYR A 329 -7.41 13.15 16.30
CA TYR A 329 -8.40 13.81 15.46
C TYR A 329 -9.79 13.68 16.10
N PRO A 330 -10.64 14.71 15.99
CA PRO A 330 -11.99 14.67 16.59
C PRO A 330 -13.02 13.93 15.73
N GLU A 331 -12.74 13.71 14.44
CA GLU A 331 -13.69 13.16 13.49
C GLU A 331 -13.90 11.66 13.73
N LYS A 332 -15.13 11.27 14.08
CA LYS A 332 -15.53 9.87 14.25
C LYS A 332 -15.68 9.17 12.91
N ILE A 333 -15.09 7.99 12.79
CA ILE A 333 -15.19 7.16 11.59
C ILE A 333 -15.88 5.85 11.91
N ALA A 334 -16.85 5.47 11.08
CA ALA A 334 -17.54 4.19 11.17
C ALA A 334 -16.99 3.20 10.12
N VAL A 335 -16.64 2.01 10.56
CA VAL A 335 -16.27 0.88 9.69
C VAL A 335 -17.35 -0.17 9.80
N VAL A 336 -17.92 -0.60 8.67
CA VAL A 336 -19.02 -1.56 8.60
C VAL A 336 -18.48 -2.90 8.10
N GLY A 337 -18.37 -3.85 9.02
CA GLY A 337 -17.79 -5.17 8.83
C GLY A 337 -16.38 -5.31 9.41
N ALA A 338 -16.19 -6.32 10.25
CA ALA A 338 -14.91 -6.65 10.91
C ALA A 338 -14.11 -7.74 10.17
N GLY A 339 -14.28 -7.86 8.84
CA GLY A 339 -13.40 -8.67 7.99
C GLY A 339 -12.06 -8.00 7.74
N PRO A 340 -11.13 -8.66 6.99
CA PRO A 340 -9.76 -8.15 6.79
C PRO A 340 -9.70 -6.73 6.17
N ALA A 341 -10.64 -6.36 5.30
CA ALA A 341 -10.70 -5.02 4.74
C ALA A 341 -11.08 -3.97 5.80
N GLY A 342 -12.12 -4.23 6.60
CA GLY A 342 -12.58 -3.33 7.65
C GLY A 342 -11.54 -3.16 8.76
N LEU A 343 -10.99 -4.27 9.23
CA LEU A 343 -9.95 -4.25 10.26
C LEU A 343 -8.68 -3.51 9.77
N SER A 344 -8.30 -3.68 8.51
CA SER A 344 -7.16 -2.95 7.93
C SER A 344 -7.41 -1.44 7.88
N CYS A 345 -8.59 -1.02 7.42
CA CYS A 345 -8.97 0.40 7.40
C CYS A 345 -8.99 0.99 8.82
N ALA A 346 -9.59 0.27 9.77
CA ALA A 346 -9.64 0.69 11.18
C ALA A 346 -8.23 0.84 11.78
N TYR A 347 -7.33 -0.11 11.49
CA TYR A 347 -5.93 -0.04 11.94
C TYR A 347 -5.24 1.24 11.46
N TYR A 348 -5.24 1.52 10.14
CA TYR A 348 -4.54 2.67 9.60
C TYR A 348 -5.15 4.01 10.01
N LEU A 349 -6.46 4.06 10.25
CA LEU A 349 -7.12 5.25 10.80
C LEU A 349 -6.80 5.43 12.29
N ALA A 350 -6.80 4.36 13.08
CA ALA A 350 -6.44 4.42 14.49
C ALA A 350 -4.98 4.82 14.70
N VAL A 351 -4.05 4.29 13.90
CA VAL A 351 -2.63 4.71 13.89
C VAL A 351 -2.48 6.20 13.58
N LYS A 352 -3.39 6.78 12.78
CA LYS A 352 -3.45 8.23 12.53
C LYS A 352 -4.08 9.01 13.68
N GLY A 353 -4.71 8.35 14.65
CA GLY A 353 -5.32 8.98 15.82
C GLY A 353 -6.80 9.32 15.65
N TYR A 354 -7.53 8.68 14.75
CA TYR A 354 -8.98 8.81 14.65
C TYR A 354 -9.71 7.93 15.66
N PRO A 355 -10.81 8.41 16.26
CA PRO A 355 -11.76 7.55 16.97
C PRO A 355 -12.53 6.71 15.94
N VAL A 356 -12.24 5.41 15.90
CA VAL A 356 -12.83 4.45 14.96
C VAL A 356 -13.74 3.50 15.70
N THR A 357 -14.98 3.33 15.20
CA THR A 357 -15.91 2.29 15.65
C THR A 357 -16.15 1.30 14.52
N VAL A 358 -15.94 0.02 14.78
CA VAL A 358 -16.22 -1.08 13.86
C VAL A 358 -17.54 -1.72 14.25
N PHE A 359 -18.49 -1.74 13.32
CA PHE A 359 -19.79 -2.39 13.47
C PHE A 359 -19.76 -3.75 12.77
N GLU A 360 -20.02 -4.82 13.51
CA GLU A 360 -20.02 -6.19 12.99
C GLU A 360 -21.35 -6.89 13.30
N LYS A 361 -21.96 -7.50 12.28
CA LYS A 361 -23.25 -8.21 12.43
C LYS A 361 -23.11 -9.51 13.23
N GLU A 362 -21.99 -10.17 13.15
CA GLU A 362 -21.71 -11.39 13.91
C GLU A 362 -21.26 -11.06 15.33
N GLN A 363 -21.30 -12.06 16.22
CA GLN A 363 -20.79 -11.91 17.60
C GLN A 363 -19.26 -12.00 17.68
N VAL A 364 -18.60 -12.41 16.59
CA VAL A 364 -17.15 -12.62 16.48
C VAL A 364 -16.55 -11.70 15.43
N LEU A 365 -15.31 -11.27 15.66
CA LEU A 365 -14.55 -10.44 14.72
C LEU A 365 -13.75 -11.30 13.73
N GLY A 366 -13.28 -10.70 12.64
CA GLY A 366 -12.43 -11.35 11.64
C GLY A 366 -13.16 -11.73 10.34
N GLY A 367 -14.50 -11.69 10.32
CA GLY A 367 -15.30 -12.07 9.15
C GLY A 367 -14.96 -13.49 8.66
N MET A 368 -14.64 -13.65 7.37
CA MET A 368 -14.30 -14.96 6.79
C MET A 368 -13.00 -15.56 7.34
N LEU A 369 -12.08 -14.78 7.93
CA LEU A 369 -10.91 -15.32 8.64
C LEU A 369 -11.31 -16.14 9.84
N THR A 370 -12.39 -15.76 10.54
CA THR A 370 -12.93 -16.49 11.68
C THR A 370 -13.93 -17.54 11.25
N LEU A 371 -14.88 -17.18 10.37
CA LEU A 371 -16.05 -18.00 10.06
C LEU A 371 -15.80 -18.98 8.91
N GLY A 372 -14.91 -18.65 7.98
CA GLY A 372 -14.70 -19.43 6.75
C GLY A 372 -13.42 -20.24 6.73
N ILE A 373 -12.33 -19.77 7.33
CA ILE A 373 -11.04 -20.46 7.30
C ILE A 373 -10.94 -21.41 8.50
N PRO A 374 -10.69 -22.72 8.28
CA PRO A 374 -10.54 -23.70 9.37
C PRO A 374 -9.36 -23.41 10.30
N SER A 375 -9.47 -23.81 11.57
CA SER A 375 -8.45 -23.54 12.58
C SER A 375 -7.11 -24.23 12.28
N PHE A 376 -7.11 -25.37 11.58
CA PHE A 376 -5.87 -26.05 11.17
C PHE A 376 -5.06 -25.27 10.10
N ARG A 377 -5.64 -24.21 9.50
CA ARG A 377 -4.93 -23.26 8.63
C ARG A 377 -4.70 -21.92 9.29
N LEU A 378 -5.63 -21.48 10.14
CA LEU A 378 -5.56 -20.21 10.86
C LEU A 378 -6.18 -20.35 12.24
N GLU A 379 -5.35 -20.50 13.25
CA GLU A 379 -5.78 -20.55 14.64
C GLU A 379 -6.48 -19.25 15.05
N LYS A 380 -7.61 -19.36 15.68
CA LYS A 380 -8.41 -18.19 16.09
C LYS A 380 -7.69 -17.36 17.17
N SER A 381 -6.82 -17.96 17.96
CA SER A 381 -5.94 -17.26 18.91
C SER A 381 -4.97 -16.31 18.21
N VAL A 382 -4.39 -16.72 17.08
CA VAL A 382 -3.48 -15.91 16.27
C VAL A 382 -4.21 -14.68 15.72
N LEU A 383 -5.38 -14.90 15.12
CA LEU A 383 -6.20 -13.81 14.59
C LEU A 383 -6.62 -12.83 15.69
N ASN A 384 -7.05 -13.35 16.85
CA ASN A 384 -7.46 -12.50 17.96
C ASN A 384 -6.29 -11.69 18.52
N ALA A 385 -5.08 -12.27 18.61
CA ALA A 385 -3.89 -11.55 19.05
C ALA A 385 -3.55 -10.36 18.13
N GLU A 386 -3.72 -10.51 16.81
CA GLU A 386 -3.53 -9.40 15.87
C GLU A 386 -4.68 -8.37 15.93
N ILE A 387 -5.92 -8.80 16.22
CA ILE A 387 -7.06 -7.88 16.43
C ILE A 387 -6.89 -7.10 17.74
N ASP A 388 -6.28 -7.69 18.78
CA ASP A 388 -6.01 -7.01 20.04
C ASP A 388 -5.14 -5.76 19.87
N VAL A 389 -4.25 -5.74 18.88
CA VAL A 389 -3.50 -4.51 18.53
C VAL A 389 -4.43 -3.35 18.22
N LEU A 390 -5.55 -3.60 17.52
CA LEU A 390 -6.55 -2.55 17.23
C LEU A 390 -7.26 -2.08 18.50
N ARG A 391 -7.53 -2.99 19.45
CA ARG A 391 -8.10 -2.62 20.76
C ARG A 391 -7.14 -1.73 21.54
N GLU A 392 -5.86 -2.07 21.55
CA GLU A 392 -4.81 -1.26 22.19
C GLU A 392 -4.64 0.11 21.51
N LEU A 393 -4.90 0.22 20.20
CA LEU A 393 -4.96 1.49 19.47
C LEU A 393 -6.25 2.30 19.74
N GLY A 394 -7.19 1.76 20.54
CA GLY A 394 -8.43 2.46 20.90
C GLY A 394 -9.59 2.25 19.93
N VAL A 395 -9.54 1.27 19.03
CA VAL A 395 -10.67 0.93 18.15
C VAL A 395 -11.81 0.32 18.97
N GLU A 396 -12.99 0.89 18.86
CA GLU A 396 -14.22 0.37 19.45
C GLU A 396 -14.85 -0.70 18.55
N PHE A 397 -15.30 -1.81 19.11
CA PHE A 397 -16.00 -2.86 18.38
C PHE A 397 -17.42 -3.04 18.90
N LYS A 398 -18.40 -2.95 17.99
CA LYS A 398 -19.84 -3.21 18.26
C LYS A 398 -20.28 -4.44 17.49
N THR A 399 -20.25 -5.60 18.14
CA THR A 399 -20.67 -6.88 17.59
C THR A 399 -22.19 -7.09 17.72
N GLY A 400 -22.79 -7.92 16.87
CA GLY A 400 -24.22 -8.15 16.81
C GLY A 400 -25.01 -6.97 16.23
N VAL A 401 -24.35 -6.02 15.57
CA VAL A 401 -24.95 -4.83 14.97
C VAL A 401 -24.85 -4.86 13.45
N GLU A 402 -25.96 -5.10 12.79
CA GLU A 402 -26.08 -5.09 11.33
C GLU A 402 -26.50 -3.69 10.85
N VAL A 403 -25.56 -2.97 10.24
CA VAL A 403 -25.83 -1.67 9.61
C VAL A 403 -26.73 -1.89 8.38
N GLY A 404 -27.76 -1.08 8.25
CA GLY A 404 -28.85 -1.23 7.28
C GLY A 404 -30.06 -1.96 7.84
N ARG A 405 -29.94 -2.64 9.00
CA ARG A 405 -31.04 -3.34 9.66
C ARG A 405 -31.25 -2.87 11.11
N ASN A 406 -30.25 -2.94 11.97
CA ASN A 406 -30.33 -2.50 13.36
C ASN A 406 -30.09 -0.99 13.49
N VAL A 407 -29.20 -0.44 12.65
CA VAL A 407 -28.86 0.98 12.58
C VAL A 407 -28.66 1.40 11.13
N THR A 408 -29.09 2.59 10.76
CA THR A 408 -28.88 3.13 9.39
C THR A 408 -27.65 4.01 9.33
N LEU A 409 -27.10 4.24 8.13
CA LEU A 409 -26.01 5.20 7.92
C LEU A 409 -26.45 6.62 8.35
N ASP A 410 -27.71 6.99 8.11
CA ASP A 410 -28.23 8.30 8.51
C ASP A 410 -28.31 8.47 10.03
N ALA A 411 -28.68 7.43 10.76
CA ALA A 411 -28.63 7.45 12.22
C ALA A 411 -27.20 7.66 12.72
N LEU A 412 -26.23 6.95 12.13
CA LEU A 412 -24.81 7.12 12.48
C LEU A 412 -24.28 8.51 12.13
N ARG A 413 -24.74 9.13 11.01
CA ARG A 413 -24.42 10.54 10.69
C ARG A 413 -24.94 11.47 11.80
N GLN A 414 -26.14 11.22 12.33
CA GLN A 414 -26.71 11.98 13.44
C GLN A 414 -25.93 11.78 14.75
N GLU A 415 -25.32 10.61 14.97
CA GLU A 415 -24.41 10.33 16.08
C GLU A 415 -23.03 10.99 15.91
N GLY A 416 -22.78 11.67 14.79
CA GLY A 416 -21.59 12.47 14.54
C GLY A 416 -20.48 11.76 13.76
N TYR A 417 -20.73 10.57 13.20
CA TYR A 417 -19.79 9.93 12.28
C TYR A 417 -19.67 10.74 10.99
N LYS A 418 -18.43 10.99 10.55
CA LYS A 418 -18.11 11.86 9.41
C LYS A 418 -17.85 11.13 8.12
N SER A 419 -17.48 9.86 8.21
CA SER A 419 -17.25 9.00 7.05
C SER A 419 -17.45 7.53 7.40
N PHE A 420 -17.71 6.73 6.36
CA PHE A 420 -18.07 5.32 6.46
C PHE A 420 -17.20 4.49 5.55
N TYR A 421 -16.69 3.37 6.05
CA TYR A 421 -16.03 2.37 5.23
C TYR A 421 -16.84 1.08 5.19
N LEU A 422 -17.37 0.72 4.02
CA LEU A 422 -18.17 -0.48 3.82
C LEU A 422 -17.28 -1.67 3.45
N ALA A 423 -17.19 -2.64 4.34
CA ALA A 423 -16.32 -3.82 4.23
C ALA A 423 -17.06 -5.13 4.61
N ILE A 424 -18.33 -5.23 4.23
CA ILE A 424 -19.22 -6.33 4.62
C ILE A 424 -18.89 -7.66 3.91
N GLY A 425 -17.99 -7.65 2.94
CA GLY A 425 -17.52 -8.83 2.22
C GLY A 425 -18.58 -9.47 1.31
N ALA A 426 -18.40 -10.77 1.03
CA ALA A 426 -19.31 -11.63 0.27
C ALA A 426 -19.57 -12.91 1.08
N SER A 427 -20.43 -12.84 2.08
CA SER A 427 -20.61 -13.87 3.10
C SER A 427 -21.70 -14.90 2.78
N LYS A 428 -22.43 -14.76 1.65
CA LYS A 428 -23.50 -15.69 1.27
C LYS A 428 -23.01 -16.71 0.26
N GLY A 429 -23.14 -17.98 0.56
CA GLY A 429 -22.80 -19.07 -0.36
C GLY A 429 -23.65 -19.04 -1.63
N ALA A 430 -23.01 -19.33 -2.78
CA ALA A 430 -23.71 -19.47 -4.03
C ALA A 430 -24.43 -20.83 -4.09
N LYS A 431 -25.72 -20.82 -4.52
CA LYS A 431 -26.50 -22.01 -4.76
C LYS A 431 -26.08 -22.72 -6.05
N LEU A 432 -26.26 -24.03 -6.11
CA LEU A 432 -26.03 -24.84 -7.31
C LEU A 432 -27.12 -24.59 -8.38
N ASN A 433 -28.33 -24.23 -7.95
CA ASN A 433 -29.53 -24.06 -8.76
C ASN A 433 -29.90 -25.34 -9.54
N ILE A 434 -29.88 -26.48 -8.85
CA ILE A 434 -30.26 -27.78 -9.36
C ILE A 434 -31.40 -28.35 -8.49
N PRO A 435 -32.25 -29.26 -9.03
CA PRO A 435 -33.29 -29.93 -8.26
C PRO A 435 -32.70 -30.65 -7.04
N GLY A 436 -33.43 -30.60 -5.91
CA GLY A 436 -33.04 -31.23 -4.66
C GLY A 436 -32.04 -30.45 -3.78
N GLU A 437 -31.72 -29.23 -4.16
CA GLU A 437 -30.81 -28.38 -3.38
C GLU A 437 -31.39 -27.95 -2.01
N GLU A 438 -32.71 -28.09 -1.85
CA GLU A 438 -33.43 -27.77 -0.62
C GLU A 438 -33.49 -28.94 0.40
N LEU A 439 -32.97 -30.11 0.06
CA LEU A 439 -32.98 -31.28 0.92
C LEU A 439 -32.06 -31.13 2.13
N ASP A 440 -32.43 -31.71 3.25
CA ASP A 440 -31.57 -31.81 4.43
C ASP A 440 -30.25 -32.54 4.10
N GLY A 441 -29.12 -32.01 4.56
CA GLY A 441 -27.79 -32.52 4.20
C GLY A 441 -27.15 -31.79 3.04
N VAL A 442 -27.82 -30.77 2.45
CA VAL A 442 -27.21 -29.85 1.48
C VAL A 442 -26.82 -28.58 2.18
N TYR A 443 -25.51 -28.23 2.12
CA TYR A 443 -24.97 -27.01 2.70
C TYR A 443 -24.19 -26.22 1.65
N THR A 444 -24.22 -24.88 1.75
CA THR A 444 -23.16 -24.12 1.09
C THR A 444 -21.84 -24.27 1.88
N GLY A 445 -20.73 -24.24 1.20
CA GLY A 445 -19.40 -24.37 1.86
C GLY A 445 -19.17 -23.31 2.93
N VAL A 446 -19.69 -22.09 2.71
CA VAL A 446 -19.61 -21.00 3.68
C VAL A 446 -20.38 -21.31 4.95
N ASP A 447 -21.63 -21.80 4.81
CA ASP A 447 -22.47 -22.12 5.98
C ASP A 447 -21.91 -23.33 6.73
N PHE A 448 -21.46 -24.37 6.01
CA PHE A 448 -20.81 -25.51 6.60
C PHE A 448 -19.57 -25.12 7.42
N LEU A 449 -18.64 -24.33 6.83
CA LEU A 449 -17.44 -23.88 7.53
C LEU A 449 -17.76 -22.96 8.73
N ARG A 450 -18.80 -22.13 8.62
CA ARG A 450 -19.29 -21.31 9.72
C ARG A 450 -19.69 -22.17 10.92
N HIS A 451 -20.53 -23.18 10.71
CA HIS A 451 -20.93 -24.11 11.76
C HIS A 451 -19.72 -24.80 12.42
N VAL A 452 -18.82 -25.35 11.59
CA VAL A 452 -17.61 -26.02 12.08
C VAL A 452 -16.72 -25.09 12.91
N ASN A 453 -16.47 -23.85 12.42
CA ASN A 453 -15.62 -22.87 13.10
C ASN A 453 -16.27 -22.28 14.36
N GLN A 454 -17.58 -22.38 14.51
CA GLN A 454 -18.31 -22.03 15.74
C GLN A 454 -18.37 -23.20 16.74
N GLY A 455 -17.75 -24.33 16.41
CA GLY A 455 -17.70 -25.52 17.27
C GLY A 455 -18.91 -26.44 17.13
N GLU A 456 -19.79 -26.18 16.16
CA GLU A 456 -20.90 -27.04 15.85
C GLU A 456 -20.44 -28.26 15.02
N ARG A 457 -21.19 -29.36 15.11
CA ARG A 457 -20.96 -30.56 14.31
C ARG A 457 -22.14 -30.84 13.40
N PRO A 458 -22.16 -30.30 12.16
CA PRO A 458 -23.24 -30.60 11.22
C PRO A 458 -23.33 -32.09 10.95
N GLU A 459 -24.55 -32.61 10.85
CA GLU A 459 -24.82 -34.01 10.51
C GLU A 459 -24.63 -34.23 9.00
N ILE A 460 -23.44 -34.63 8.59
CA ILE A 460 -23.06 -34.82 7.18
C ILE A 460 -23.05 -36.31 6.76
N GLY A 461 -23.17 -37.25 7.73
CA GLY A 461 -23.07 -38.68 7.45
C GLY A 461 -21.69 -39.14 6.99
N ASP A 462 -21.61 -40.38 6.49
CA ASP A 462 -20.33 -41.04 6.21
C ASP A 462 -19.75 -40.72 4.80
N GLU A 463 -20.60 -40.55 3.78
CA GLU A 463 -20.21 -40.32 2.38
C GLU A 463 -20.59 -38.89 1.98
N VAL A 464 -19.60 -38.03 1.76
CA VAL A 464 -19.80 -36.59 1.51
C VAL A 464 -19.29 -36.19 0.13
N ALA A 465 -20.14 -35.52 -0.65
CA ALA A 465 -19.79 -34.90 -1.90
C ALA A 465 -19.45 -33.41 -1.70
N VAL A 466 -18.26 -32.99 -2.09
CA VAL A 466 -17.86 -31.56 -2.14
C VAL A 466 -17.84 -31.10 -3.60
N ILE A 467 -18.58 -30.04 -3.92
CA ILE A 467 -18.71 -29.52 -5.29
C ILE A 467 -17.86 -28.25 -5.42
N GLY A 468 -16.78 -28.32 -6.16
CA GLY A 468 -15.90 -27.16 -6.40
C GLY A 468 -14.42 -27.54 -6.55
N GLY A 469 -13.57 -26.58 -6.93
CA GLY A 469 -12.14 -26.82 -7.15
C GLY A 469 -11.24 -25.68 -6.65
N GLY A 470 -11.78 -24.76 -5.83
CA GLY A 470 -11.02 -23.67 -5.20
C GLY A 470 -10.62 -23.99 -3.76
N ASN A 471 -9.83 -23.11 -3.12
CA ASN A 471 -9.37 -23.29 -1.74
C ASN A 471 -10.52 -23.53 -0.76
N VAL A 472 -11.68 -22.87 -0.94
CA VAL A 472 -12.86 -23.11 -0.11
C VAL A 472 -13.35 -24.57 -0.21
N ALA A 473 -13.26 -25.19 -1.40
CA ALA A 473 -13.62 -26.60 -1.55
C ALA A 473 -12.67 -27.53 -0.79
N LEU A 474 -11.37 -27.20 -0.77
CA LEU A 474 -10.39 -27.94 0.02
C LEU A 474 -10.60 -27.74 1.53
N ASP A 475 -10.88 -26.52 1.98
CA ASP A 475 -11.20 -26.22 3.36
C ASP A 475 -12.43 -27.00 3.85
N VAL A 476 -13.47 -27.04 3.02
CA VAL A 476 -14.71 -27.81 3.27
C VAL A 476 -14.40 -29.32 3.33
N ALA A 477 -13.68 -29.85 2.33
CA ALA A 477 -13.36 -31.25 2.24
C ALA A 477 -12.50 -31.74 3.42
N ARG A 478 -11.44 -31.00 3.73
CA ARG A 478 -10.51 -31.31 4.84
C ARG A 478 -11.20 -31.19 6.22
N SER A 479 -12.14 -30.23 6.34
CA SER A 479 -12.97 -30.12 7.57
C SER A 479 -13.92 -31.29 7.71
N ALA A 480 -14.58 -31.75 6.62
CA ALA A 480 -15.48 -32.88 6.64
C ALA A 480 -14.76 -34.20 6.98
N VAL A 481 -13.52 -34.41 6.49
CA VAL A 481 -12.66 -35.55 6.89
C VAL A 481 -12.40 -35.54 8.40
N ARG A 482 -12.12 -34.38 8.98
CA ARG A 482 -11.91 -34.23 10.45
C ARG A 482 -13.16 -34.48 11.28
N LEU A 483 -14.34 -34.37 10.68
CA LEU A 483 -15.60 -34.79 11.30
C LEU A 483 -15.87 -36.29 11.14
N GLY A 484 -15.00 -37.04 10.44
CA GLY A 484 -15.06 -38.50 10.28
C GLY A 484 -15.64 -38.97 8.96
N ALA A 485 -16.00 -38.08 8.03
CA ALA A 485 -16.59 -38.46 6.76
C ALA A 485 -15.56 -38.94 5.73
N LYS A 486 -15.95 -39.84 4.84
CA LYS A 486 -15.24 -40.12 3.59
C LYS A 486 -15.70 -39.11 2.55
N VAL A 487 -14.73 -38.38 1.98
CA VAL A 487 -15.00 -37.21 1.15
C VAL A 487 -14.52 -37.42 -0.29
N THR A 488 -15.41 -37.11 -1.25
CA THR A 488 -15.05 -37.00 -2.66
C THR A 488 -15.32 -35.59 -3.18
N VAL A 489 -14.27 -34.95 -3.75
CA VAL A 489 -14.38 -33.66 -4.41
C VAL A 489 -14.72 -33.85 -5.88
N TYR A 490 -15.82 -33.25 -6.32
CA TYR A 490 -16.30 -33.29 -7.72
C TYR A 490 -15.99 -31.95 -8.40
N TYR A 491 -15.23 -32.00 -9.48
CA TYR A 491 -14.80 -30.80 -10.20
C TYR A 491 -15.08 -30.91 -11.71
N ARG A 492 -15.70 -29.87 -12.27
CA ARG A 492 -16.15 -29.84 -13.67
C ARG A 492 -15.04 -29.72 -14.72
N ARG A 493 -13.80 -29.43 -14.31
CA ARG A 493 -12.61 -29.34 -15.18
C ARG A 493 -11.57 -30.40 -14.76
N SER A 494 -10.38 -30.33 -15.38
CA SER A 494 -9.25 -31.18 -14.99
C SER A 494 -8.52 -30.66 -13.76
N GLU A 495 -7.63 -31.47 -13.19
CA GLU A 495 -6.77 -31.10 -12.06
C GLU A 495 -5.91 -29.88 -12.37
N GLU A 496 -5.35 -29.81 -13.58
CA GLU A 496 -4.48 -28.71 -14.03
C GLU A 496 -5.17 -27.34 -14.00
N GLU A 497 -6.49 -27.33 -14.07
CA GLU A 497 -7.31 -26.13 -14.10
C GLU A 497 -7.97 -25.80 -12.76
N MET A 498 -7.63 -26.56 -11.70
CA MET A 498 -8.05 -26.20 -10.35
C MET A 498 -7.42 -24.88 -9.93
N PRO A 499 -8.23 -23.92 -9.45
CA PRO A 499 -7.71 -22.65 -8.93
C PRO A 499 -7.16 -22.78 -7.49
N ALA A 500 -7.28 -23.96 -6.86
CA ALA A 500 -6.74 -24.23 -5.53
C ALA A 500 -5.19 -24.30 -5.56
N ASP A 501 -4.58 -24.01 -4.42
CA ASP A 501 -3.14 -24.15 -4.21
C ASP A 501 -2.73 -25.62 -4.41
N LYS A 502 -1.64 -25.86 -5.18
CA LYS A 502 -1.21 -27.22 -5.52
C LYS A 502 -0.69 -28.01 -4.31
N ASP A 503 -0.06 -27.33 -3.37
CA ASP A 503 0.42 -27.93 -2.13
C ASP A 503 -0.80 -28.38 -1.27
N GLU A 504 -1.83 -27.53 -1.20
CA GLU A 504 -3.07 -27.87 -0.47
C GLU A 504 -3.85 -29.03 -1.14
N VAL A 505 -3.81 -29.13 -2.47
CA VAL A 505 -4.40 -30.30 -3.19
C VAL A 505 -3.62 -31.56 -2.85
N ALA A 506 -2.28 -31.51 -2.80
CA ALA A 506 -1.45 -32.65 -2.44
C ALA A 506 -1.68 -33.09 -0.97
N GLU A 507 -1.78 -32.14 -0.05
CA GLU A 507 -2.13 -32.39 1.36
C GLU A 507 -3.52 -33.06 1.49
N ALA A 508 -4.51 -32.53 0.78
CA ALA A 508 -5.86 -33.10 0.80
C ALA A 508 -5.90 -34.56 0.28
N LYS A 509 -5.14 -34.88 -0.77
CA LYS A 509 -4.99 -36.26 -1.26
C LYS A 509 -4.31 -37.16 -0.22
N ALA A 510 -3.28 -36.65 0.45
CA ALA A 510 -2.57 -37.37 1.52
C ALA A 510 -3.48 -37.64 2.73
N GLU A 511 -4.43 -36.74 3.05
CA GLU A 511 -5.44 -36.91 4.07
C GLU A 511 -6.53 -37.94 3.68
N GLY A 512 -6.52 -38.45 2.43
CA GLY A 512 -7.42 -39.49 1.93
C GLY A 512 -8.65 -38.97 1.20
N ILE A 513 -8.67 -37.70 0.78
CA ILE A 513 -9.74 -37.12 -0.02
C ILE A 513 -9.62 -37.61 -1.47
N GLU A 514 -10.72 -38.16 -2.00
CA GLU A 514 -10.82 -38.57 -3.39
C GLU A 514 -11.19 -37.37 -4.28
N PHE A 515 -10.65 -37.34 -5.51
CA PHE A 515 -10.97 -36.31 -6.52
C PHE A 515 -11.54 -36.94 -7.77
N ARG A 516 -12.68 -36.45 -8.20
CA ARG A 516 -13.33 -36.81 -9.47
C ARG A 516 -13.42 -35.59 -10.37
N TYR A 517 -12.67 -35.61 -11.44
CA TYR A 517 -12.60 -34.54 -12.42
C TYR A 517 -13.54 -34.75 -13.58
N LEU A 518 -13.82 -33.68 -14.33
CA LEU A 518 -14.66 -33.68 -15.53
C LEU A 518 -16.09 -34.17 -15.24
N VAL A 519 -16.64 -33.78 -14.10
CA VAL A 519 -18.03 -34.09 -13.70
C VAL A 519 -18.69 -32.85 -13.06
N ALA A 520 -19.96 -32.65 -13.32
CA ALA A 520 -20.77 -31.57 -12.75
C ALA A 520 -22.08 -32.13 -12.17
N PRO A 521 -22.56 -31.63 -11.01
CA PRO A 521 -23.83 -32.04 -10.42
C PRO A 521 -25.01 -31.49 -11.26
N VAL A 522 -26.04 -32.30 -11.44
CA VAL A 522 -27.25 -31.91 -12.17
C VAL A 522 -28.53 -32.12 -11.37
N GLU A 523 -28.52 -32.99 -10.37
CA GLU A 523 -29.68 -33.29 -9.53
C GLU A 523 -29.22 -33.91 -8.20
N ILE A 524 -29.89 -33.56 -7.11
CA ILE A 524 -29.75 -34.19 -5.79
C ILE A 524 -31.09 -34.89 -5.49
N SER A 525 -31.06 -36.15 -5.06
CA SER A 525 -32.26 -36.91 -4.81
C SER A 525 -32.27 -37.52 -3.42
N GLY A 526 -33.46 -37.62 -2.81
CA GLY A 526 -33.68 -38.22 -1.50
C GLY A 526 -35.10 -37.99 -0.98
N GLU A 527 -35.46 -38.68 0.09
CA GLU A 527 -36.74 -38.51 0.78
C GLU A 527 -36.56 -37.64 2.02
N GLY A 528 -36.71 -36.30 1.86
CA GLY A 528 -36.50 -35.31 2.91
C GLY A 528 -35.00 -35.02 3.19
N ARG A 529 -34.12 -35.98 3.02
CA ARG A 529 -32.66 -35.86 3.19
C ARG A 529 -31.93 -36.43 1.98
N VAL A 530 -30.74 -35.92 1.69
CA VAL A 530 -29.89 -36.38 0.59
C VAL A 530 -29.57 -37.85 0.70
N GLN A 531 -29.73 -38.59 -0.43
CA GLN A 531 -29.39 -40.00 -0.57
C GLN A 531 -28.50 -40.27 -1.78
N SER A 532 -28.59 -39.44 -2.82
CA SER A 532 -27.76 -39.59 -4.02
C SER A 532 -27.57 -38.29 -4.76
N LEU A 533 -26.46 -38.23 -5.53
CA LEU A 533 -26.08 -37.14 -6.40
C LEU A 533 -25.96 -37.65 -7.83
N ARG A 534 -26.68 -37.02 -8.76
CA ARG A 534 -26.57 -37.28 -10.19
C ARG A 534 -25.56 -36.28 -10.81
N LEU A 535 -24.61 -36.83 -11.53
CA LEU A 535 -23.50 -36.13 -12.15
C LEU A 535 -23.56 -36.26 -13.67
N GLU A 536 -23.28 -35.20 -14.39
CA GLU A 536 -23.03 -35.20 -15.83
C GLU A 536 -21.52 -35.21 -16.11
N LYS A 537 -21.10 -36.09 -17.03
CA LYS A 537 -19.71 -36.07 -17.51
C LYS A 537 -19.45 -34.85 -18.38
N MET A 538 -18.26 -34.26 -18.24
CA MET A 538 -17.88 -33.03 -18.90
C MET A 538 -16.74 -33.23 -19.89
N LEU A 539 -16.73 -32.41 -20.95
CA LEU A 539 -15.63 -32.28 -21.89
C LEU A 539 -15.09 -30.85 -21.86
N LEU A 540 -13.79 -30.69 -22.02
CA LEU A 540 -13.14 -29.38 -22.07
C LEU A 540 -13.04 -28.88 -23.51
N GLY A 541 -13.67 -27.73 -23.77
CA GLY A 541 -13.64 -27.01 -25.04
C GLY A 541 -12.62 -25.88 -25.11
N GLY A 542 -12.91 -24.84 -25.89
CA GLY A 542 -12.11 -23.64 -26.03
C GLY A 542 -11.98 -22.86 -24.71
N ARG A 543 -11.23 -21.75 -24.74
CA ARG A 543 -11.01 -20.90 -23.54
C ARG A 543 -12.04 -19.79 -23.45
N ASP A 544 -12.43 -19.43 -22.23
CA ASP A 544 -13.22 -18.24 -21.94
C ASP A 544 -12.37 -16.96 -21.97
N ASP A 545 -13.00 -15.79 -21.81
CA ASP A 545 -12.31 -14.48 -21.80
C ASP A 545 -11.26 -14.33 -20.68
N LYS A 546 -11.31 -15.21 -19.68
CA LYS A 546 -10.32 -15.30 -18.58
C LYS A 546 -9.25 -16.37 -18.85
N GLY A 547 -9.19 -16.92 -20.06
CA GLY A 547 -8.22 -17.92 -20.48
C GLY A 547 -8.46 -19.34 -19.96
N ARG A 548 -9.59 -19.63 -19.25
CA ARG A 548 -9.92 -20.93 -18.68
C ARG A 548 -10.69 -21.78 -19.70
N ARG A 549 -10.40 -23.09 -19.75
CA ARG A 549 -11.12 -24.00 -20.63
C ARG A 549 -12.60 -24.12 -20.23
N ILE A 550 -13.48 -24.06 -21.21
CA ILE A 550 -14.92 -24.15 -21.02
C ILE A 550 -15.31 -25.62 -20.86
N ALA A 551 -15.95 -25.97 -19.73
CA ALA A 551 -16.51 -27.29 -19.52
C ALA A 551 -17.94 -27.38 -20.15
N LYS A 552 -18.16 -28.38 -20.97
CA LYS A 552 -19.48 -28.67 -21.63
C LYS A 552 -19.95 -30.04 -21.25
N GLY A 553 -21.23 -30.19 -20.95
CA GLY A 553 -21.87 -31.50 -20.68
C GLY A 553 -21.88 -32.40 -21.91
N THR A 554 -21.73 -33.68 -21.68
CA THR A 554 -21.74 -34.74 -22.73
C THR A 554 -23.12 -35.37 -22.94
N GLY A 555 -24.05 -35.17 -22.01
CA GLY A 555 -25.30 -35.90 -21.94
C GLY A 555 -25.17 -37.32 -21.35
N GLU A 556 -24.01 -37.70 -20.87
CA GLU A 556 -23.78 -38.94 -20.13
C GLU A 556 -23.88 -38.67 -18.63
N TYR A 557 -24.65 -39.45 -17.93
CA TYR A 557 -24.95 -39.27 -16.51
C TYR A 557 -24.53 -40.47 -15.70
N GLU A 558 -24.17 -40.24 -14.46
CA GLU A 558 -24.02 -41.28 -13.44
C GLU A 558 -24.63 -40.82 -12.12
N THR A 559 -25.03 -41.75 -11.28
CA THR A 559 -25.60 -41.47 -9.96
C THR A 559 -24.73 -42.14 -8.89
N VAL A 560 -24.34 -41.35 -7.88
CA VAL A 560 -23.50 -41.81 -6.76
C VAL A 560 -24.28 -41.68 -5.45
N PRO A 561 -24.17 -42.65 -4.53
CA PRO A 561 -24.76 -42.51 -3.20
C PRO A 561 -23.95 -41.49 -2.37
N VAL A 562 -24.66 -40.61 -1.69
CA VAL A 562 -24.03 -39.60 -0.80
C VAL A 562 -25.00 -39.27 0.35
N ALA A 563 -24.47 -38.98 1.52
CA ALA A 563 -25.23 -38.58 2.71
C ALA A 563 -25.34 -37.07 2.86
N ALA A 564 -24.41 -36.32 2.24
CA ALA A 564 -24.45 -34.87 2.19
C ALA A 564 -23.79 -34.31 0.94
N VAL A 565 -24.19 -33.09 0.55
CA VAL A 565 -23.62 -32.32 -0.57
C VAL A 565 -23.19 -30.94 -0.06
N LEU A 566 -21.89 -30.65 -0.16
CA LEU A 566 -21.29 -29.38 0.28
C LEU A 566 -20.88 -28.57 -0.95
N SER A 567 -21.59 -27.46 -1.22
CA SER A 567 -21.40 -26.62 -2.41
C SER A 567 -20.36 -25.50 -2.17
N ALA A 568 -19.21 -25.60 -2.80
CA ALA A 568 -18.15 -24.59 -2.77
C ALA A 568 -17.94 -23.90 -4.13
N THR A 569 -19.05 -23.49 -4.77
CA THR A 569 -19.06 -22.94 -6.15
C THR A 569 -18.99 -21.44 -6.24
N GLY A 570 -18.89 -20.73 -5.12
CA GLY A 570 -18.72 -19.28 -5.06
C GLY A 570 -19.47 -18.62 -3.91
N GLN A 571 -19.34 -17.30 -3.85
CA GLN A 571 -19.94 -16.45 -2.82
C GLN A 571 -20.59 -15.23 -3.46
N LYS A 572 -21.56 -14.61 -2.77
CA LYS A 572 -22.30 -13.43 -3.21
C LYS A 572 -22.31 -12.35 -2.13
N VAL A 573 -22.37 -11.10 -2.59
CA VAL A 573 -22.56 -9.93 -1.73
C VAL A 573 -24.04 -9.78 -1.39
N GLU A 574 -24.34 -9.39 -0.15
CA GLU A 574 -25.68 -9.07 0.33
C GLU A 574 -25.60 -7.73 1.11
N LEU A 575 -26.20 -6.67 0.54
CA LEU A 575 -26.10 -5.31 1.11
C LEU A 575 -27.01 -5.05 2.32
N GLY A 576 -27.94 -5.94 2.64
CA GLY A 576 -28.70 -5.89 3.90
C GLY A 576 -29.48 -4.58 4.18
N GLY A 577 -29.87 -3.82 3.15
CA GLY A 577 -30.62 -2.56 3.37
C GLY A 577 -29.76 -1.32 3.58
N ILE A 578 -28.46 -1.37 3.32
CA ILE A 578 -27.54 -0.22 3.42
C ILE A 578 -27.88 0.92 2.44
N GLY A 579 -28.68 0.64 1.40
CA GLY A 579 -29.19 1.68 0.48
C GLY A 579 -28.20 2.12 -0.62
N LEU A 580 -27.13 1.36 -0.86
CA LEU A 580 -26.20 1.62 -1.96
C LEU A 580 -26.60 0.87 -3.24
N VAL A 581 -26.28 1.48 -4.38
CA VAL A 581 -26.53 0.87 -5.70
C VAL A 581 -25.44 -0.16 -6.01
N THR A 582 -25.87 -1.35 -6.47
CA THR A 582 -24.95 -2.36 -6.99
C THR A 582 -24.88 -2.34 -8.51
N ASN A 583 -23.75 -2.76 -9.05
CA ASN A 583 -23.58 -3.01 -10.48
C ASN A 583 -24.24 -4.33 -10.91
N LYS A 584 -24.14 -4.65 -12.21
CA LYS A 584 -24.69 -5.88 -12.80
C LYS A 584 -24.14 -7.19 -12.20
N HIS A 585 -23.05 -7.14 -11.46
CA HIS A 585 -22.43 -8.29 -10.79
C HIS A 585 -22.85 -8.40 -9.32
N GLY A 586 -23.68 -7.48 -8.83
CA GLY A 586 -24.15 -7.45 -7.45
C GLY A 586 -23.11 -6.88 -6.46
N THR A 587 -22.05 -6.23 -6.94
CA THR A 587 -21.02 -5.56 -6.13
C THR A 587 -21.17 -4.04 -6.15
N VAL A 588 -20.57 -3.34 -5.21
CA VAL A 588 -20.58 -1.88 -5.11
C VAL A 588 -19.51 -1.29 -6.02
N ASP A 589 -19.86 -0.27 -6.81
CA ASP A 589 -18.91 0.45 -7.64
C ASP A 589 -18.19 1.54 -6.81
N VAL A 590 -16.89 1.64 -7.00
CA VAL A 590 -16.04 2.65 -6.38
C VAL A 590 -15.08 3.24 -7.39
N ASP A 591 -14.60 4.44 -7.12
CA ASP A 591 -13.41 4.95 -7.80
C ASP A 591 -12.19 4.06 -7.44
N PRO A 592 -11.48 3.51 -8.42
CA PRO A 592 -10.44 2.50 -8.18
C PRO A 592 -9.21 3.05 -7.42
N LEU A 593 -8.97 4.36 -7.45
CA LEU A 593 -7.86 4.99 -6.76
C LEU A 593 -8.23 5.40 -5.33
N THR A 594 -9.45 5.88 -5.15
CA THR A 594 -9.87 6.49 -3.88
C THR A 594 -10.77 5.61 -3.04
N CYS A 595 -11.28 4.51 -3.58
CA CYS A 595 -12.27 3.63 -2.96
C CYS A 595 -13.60 4.34 -2.61
N GLN A 596 -13.85 5.55 -3.13
CA GLN A 596 -15.07 6.31 -2.88
C GLN A 596 -16.22 5.76 -3.70
N THR A 597 -17.39 5.61 -3.09
CA THR A 597 -18.63 5.23 -3.77
C THR A 597 -19.31 6.44 -4.42
N THR A 598 -20.47 6.24 -5.02
CA THR A 598 -21.33 7.33 -5.49
C THR A 598 -21.87 8.21 -4.36
N THR A 599 -21.88 7.72 -3.12
CA THR A 599 -22.22 8.49 -1.92
C THR A 599 -20.93 9.08 -1.33
N PRO A 600 -20.76 10.39 -1.29
CA PRO A 600 -19.45 11.05 -1.07
C PRO A 600 -18.74 10.68 0.23
N ASP A 601 -19.46 10.46 1.32
CA ASP A 601 -18.93 10.11 2.65
C ASP A 601 -18.77 8.60 2.87
N VAL A 602 -19.13 7.78 1.86
CA VAL A 602 -19.06 6.32 1.92
C VAL A 602 -17.97 5.81 1.00
N PHE A 603 -17.05 5.07 1.57
CA PHE A 603 -15.98 4.35 0.88
C PHE A 603 -16.25 2.85 0.99
N ALA A 604 -15.77 2.05 0.05
CA ALA A 604 -15.95 0.61 0.11
C ALA A 604 -14.71 -0.13 -0.42
N GLY A 605 -14.50 -1.36 0.06
CA GLY A 605 -13.41 -2.20 -0.40
C GLY A 605 -13.49 -3.64 0.11
N GLY A 606 -12.60 -4.48 -0.40
CA GLY A 606 -12.68 -5.93 -0.22
C GLY A 606 -13.74 -6.55 -1.11
N ASP A 607 -14.25 -7.71 -0.71
CA ASP A 607 -15.13 -8.53 -1.56
C ASP A 607 -16.48 -7.88 -1.89
N VAL A 608 -16.92 -6.88 -1.12
CA VAL A 608 -18.13 -6.11 -1.45
C VAL A 608 -17.98 -5.33 -2.77
N VAL A 609 -16.75 -5.00 -3.15
CA VAL A 609 -16.39 -4.28 -4.39
C VAL A 609 -15.94 -5.25 -5.49
N THR A 610 -15.02 -6.16 -5.14
CA THR A 610 -14.34 -6.99 -6.14
C THR A 610 -15.01 -8.33 -6.40
N GLY A 611 -16.01 -8.74 -5.60
CA GLY A 611 -16.35 -10.12 -5.40
C GLY A 611 -15.26 -10.87 -4.60
N PRO A 612 -15.44 -12.18 -4.33
CA PRO A 612 -14.51 -12.95 -3.51
C PRO A 612 -13.07 -12.92 -4.06
N LYS A 613 -12.14 -12.46 -3.23
CA LYS A 613 -10.69 -12.44 -3.46
C LYS A 613 -9.92 -12.91 -2.23
N PHE A 614 -8.60 -12.71 -2.24
CA PHE A 614 -7.75 -13.11 -1.11
C PHE A 614 -7.72 -12.04 -0.01
N ALA A 615 -7.41 -12.46 1.22
CA ALA A 615 -7.33 -11.56 2.36
C ALA A 615 -6.35 -10.39 2.13
N ILE A 616 -5.23 -10.62 1.44
CA ILE A 616 -4.25 -9.58 1.13
C ILE A 616 -4.81 -8.47 0.22
N ASP A 617 -5.70 -8.81 -0.74
CA ASP A 617 -6.38 -7.82 -1.58
C ASP A 617 -7.32 -6.94 -0.74
N ALA A 618 -8.04 -7.56 0.20
CA ALA A 618 -8.93 -6.86 1.12
C ALA A 618 -8.17 -5.93 2.08
N ILE A 619 -7.03 -6.39 2.62
CA ILE A 619 -6.14 -5.59 3.46
C ILE A 619 -5.63 -4.36 2.71
N ALA A 620 -5.17 -4.54 1.48
CA ALA A 620 -4.70 -3.45 0.63
C ALA A 620 -5.79 -2.40 0.38
N ALA A 621 -7.02 -2.83 0.05
CA ALA A 621 -8.15 -1.93 -0.15
C ALA A 621 -8.49 -1.12 1.12
N GLY A 622 -8.41 -1.75 2.31
CA GLY A 622 -8.61 -1.07 3.59
C GLY A 622 -7.58 0.04 3.84
N LYS A 623 -6.32 -0.21 3.53
CA LYS A 623 -5.25 0.79 3.62
C LYS A 623 -5.49 1.99 2.69
N GLU A 624 -5.84 1.73 1.43
CA GLU A 624 -6.12 2.80 0.45
C GLU A 624 -7.34 3.63 0.85
N ALA A 625 -8.39 2.99 1.35
CA ALA A 625 -9.57 3.68 1.85
C ALA A 625 -9.24 4.57 3.06
N ALA A 626 -8.41 4.12 3.99
CA ALA A 626 -7.98 4.92 5.14
C ALA A 626 -7.26 6.22 4.73
N VAL A 627 -6.47 6.20 3.66
CA VAL A 627 -5.85 7.40 3.09
C VAL A 627 -6.91 8.35 2.53
N SER A 628 -7.92 7.82 1.84
CA SER A 628 -9.01 8.62 1.26
C SER A 628 -9.90 9.23 2.32
N ILE A 629 -10.29 8.45 3.33
CA ILE A 629 -11.11 8.90 4.45
C ILE A 629 -10.41 10.01 5.23
N HIS A 630 -9.10 9.84 5.53
CA HIS A 630 -8.30 10.88 6.17
C HIS A 630 -8.37 12.22 5.41
N ARG A 631 -8.37 12.19 4.09
CA ARG A 631 -8.46 13.40 3.29
C ARG A 631 -9.89 13.96 3.20
N PHE A 632 -10.86 13.05 3.09
CA PHE A 632 -12.27 13.42 2.95
C PHE A 632 -12.81 14.18 4.15
N VAL A 633 -12.47 13.76 5.37
CA VAL A 633 -12.97 14.40 6.59
C VAL A 633 -12.36 15.78 6.85
N HIS A 634 -11.34 16.18 6.08
CA HIS A 634 -10.75 17.52 6.12
C HIS A 634 -11.18 18.33 4.90
N GLU A 635 -11.93 19.39 5.13
CA GLU A 635 -12.50 20.24 4.09
C GLU A 635 -11.46 20.76 3.10
N GLY A 636 -11.78 20.74 1.81
CA GLY A 636 -10.95 21.28 0.73
C GLY A 636 -9.77 20.38 0.32
N GLN A 637 -9.69 19.15 0.81
CA GLN A 637 -8.65 18.20 0.43
C GLN A 637 -9.04 17.36 -0.80
N ARG A 638 -8.08 17.08 -1.68
CA ARG A 638 -8.26 16.16 -2.81
C ARG A 638 -7.91 14.73 -2.40
N LEU A 639 -8.69 13.78 -2.89
CA LEU A 639 -8.49 12.35 -2.57
C LEU A 639 -7.37 11.71 -3.37
N ASP A 640 -7.10 12.19 -4.58
CA ASP A 640 -6.17 11.62 -5.57
C ASP A 640 -4.75 12.21 -5.52
N LEU A 641 -4.56 13.34 -4.86
CA LEU A 641 -3.31 14.09 -4.87
C LEU A 641 -2.13 13.30 -4.28
N GLY A 642 -1.02 13.20 -5.01
CA GLY A 642 0.22 12.55 -4.54
C GLY A 642 0.16 11.02 -4.45
N ARG A 643 -0.84 10.37 -5.05
CA ARG A 643 -0.90 8.90 -5.15
C ARG A 643 -0.12 8.33 -6.34
N ASP A 644 0.29 9.17 -7.26
CA ASP A 644 1.10 8.88 -8.44
C ASP A 644 2.57 8.51 -8.13
N HIS A 645 3.02 8.69 -6.90
CA HIS A 645 4.35 8.25 -6.45
C HIS A 645 4.48 6.73 -6.26
N ARG A 646 3.36 6.00 -6.28
CA ARG A 646 3.29 4.57 -5.97
C ARG A 646 3.19 3.72 -7.23
N ASP A 647 4.18 3.85 -8.11
CA ASP A 647 4.28 2.95 -9.27
C ASP A 647 5.14 1.73 -8.92
N TYR A 648 4.52 0.55 -8.90
CA TYR A 648 5.13 -0.72 -8.51
C TYR A 648 5.26 -1.70 -9.69
N VAL A 649 5.66 -1.21 -10.83
CA VAL A 649 5.86 -2.04 -12.03
C VAL A 649 7.05 -2.98 -11.81
N GLY A 650 6.83 -4.29 -11.99
CA GLY A 650 7.91 -5.27 -12.01
C GLY A 650 8.84 -5.05 -13.21
N PHE A 651 10.12 -5.40 -13.07
CA PHE A 651 11.05 -5.39 -14.21
C PHE A 651 10.90 -6.65 -15.07
N ASP A 652 11.33 -6.56 -16.33
CA ASP A 652 11.35 -7.69 -17.24
C ASP A 652 12.47 -8.66 -16.87
N LYS A 653 12.11 -9.82 -16.32
CA LYS A 653 13.05 -10.87 -15.89
C LYS A 653 13.82 -11.49 -17.05
N THR A 654 13.33 -11.43 -18.29
CA THR A 654 14.02 -11.99 -19.45
C THR A 654 15.30 -11.24 -19.77
N THR A 655 15.43 -9.99 -19.33
CA THR A 655 16.62 -9.17 -19.46
C THR A 655 17.55 -9.24 -18.26
N ALA A 656 17.18 -9.97 -17.20
CA ALA A 656 17.95 -10.06 -15.98
C ALA A 656 19.20 -10.91 -16.20
N MET A 657 20.36 -10.29 -16.02
CA MET A 657 21.64 -11.02 -15.95
C MET A 657 21.86 -11.46 -14.51
N ILE A 658 21.42 -12.67 -14.19
CA ILE A 658 21.74 -13.31 -12.93
C ILE A 658 23.15 -13.87 -13.08
N GLY A 659 24.14 -13.15 -12.53
CA GLY A 659 25.54 -13.54 -12.62
C GLY A 659 25.77 -14.95 -12.08
N MET A 660 26.41 -15.82 -12.86
CA MET A 660 26.75 -17.17 -12.47
C MET A 660 27.94 -17.20 -11.49
N GLY A 661 27.77 -16.73 -10.29
CA GLY A 661 28.82 -16.81 -9.27
C GLY A 661 28.67 -15.75 -8.20
N GLY A 662 28.16 -16.13 -7.06
CA GLY A 662 27.99 -15.24 -5.90
C GLY A 662 26.65 -15.34 -5.20
N PHE A 663 25.77 -16.22 -5.67
CA PHE A 663 24.51 -16.51 -4.98
C PHE A 663 24.63 -17.77 -4.14
N ASP A 664 23.99 -17.77 -3.00
CA ASP A 664 23.87 -18.95 -2.15
C ASP A 664 23.13 -20.06 -2.91
N CYS A 665 23.71 -21.25 -2.94
CA CYS A 665 23.16 -22.45 -3.60
C CYS A 665 22.37 -23.35 -2.65
N ALA A 666 22.07 -22.89 -1.41
CA ALA A 666 21.28 -23.67 -0.47
C ALA A 666 19.88 -23.98 -1.04
N PRO A 667 19.37 -25.19 -0.83
CA PRO A 667 18.03 -25.56 -1.26
C PRO A 667 16.98 -24.77 -0.48
N ARG A 668 15.81 -24.57 -1.12
CA ARG A 668 14.64 -23.96 -0.44
C ARG A 668 14.33 -24.74 0.83
N GLN A 669 14.14 -24.02 1.91
CA GLN A 669 13.69 -24.59 3.18
C GLN A 669 12.18 -24.82 3.16
N HIS A 670 11.76 -25.89 3.84
CA HIS A 670 10.36 -26.24 4.01
C HIS A 670 10.03 -26.33 5.49
N PRO A 671 8.86 -25.86 5.93
CA PRO A 671 8.42 -26.08 7.29
C PRO A 671 8.22 -27.58 7.54
N THR A 672 8.41 -28.01 8.76
CA THR A 672 8.07 -29.37 9.17
C THR A 672 6.55 -29.50 9.19
N GLY A 673 6.00 -30.38 8.38
CA GLY A 673 4.57 -30.69 8.35
C GLY A 673 4.18 -31.71 9.43
N VAL A 674 2.92 -31.71 9.79
CA VAL A 674 2.32 -32.79 10.60
C VAL A 674 2.03 -33.98 9.68
N GLU A 675 2.35 -35.19 10.13
CA GLU A 675 2.04 -36.42 9.38
C GLU A 675 0.55 -36.51 9.00
N ALA A 676 0.25 -36.89 7.76
CA ALA A 676 -1.12 -36.88 7.24
C ALA A 676 -2.13 -37.68 8.08
N ALA A 677 -1.67 -38.78 8.71
CA ALA A 677 -2.50 -39.59 9.59
C ALA A 677 -2.91 -38.85 10.87
N ALA A 678 -2.03 -38.00 11.39
CA ALA A 678 -2.34 -37.12 12.54
C ALA A 678 -3.08 -35.87 12.10
N ALA A 679 -2.71 -35.30 10.96
CA ALA A 679 -3.31 -34.08 10.41
C ALA A 679 -4.84 -34.19 10.23
N LYS A 680 -5.34 -35.32 9.71
CA LYS A 680 -6.78 -35.55 9.48
C LYS A 680 -7.62 -35.70 10.75
N THR A 681 -6.99 -35.73 11.94
CA THR A 681 -7.68 -35.93 13.23
C THR A 681 -7.64 -34.69 14.13
N THR A 682 -6.93 -33.65 13.74
CA THR A 682 -6.79 -32.41 14.53
C THR A 682 -7.21 -31.17 13.77
N PHE A 683 -7.65 -30.15 14.50
CA PHE A 683 -7.85 -28.79 14.00
C PHE A 683 -6.73 -27.81 14.42
N ASP A 684 -5.62 -28.32 14.97
CA ASP A 684 -4.44 -27.51 15.30
C ASP A 684 -3.64 -27.16 14.04
N ASP A 685 -2.76 -26.15 14.14
CA ASP A 685 -1.89 -25.74 13.01
C ASP A 685 -1.05 -26.92 12.49
N LEU A 686 -1.10 -27.10 11.19
CA LEU A 686 -0.41 -28.22 10.51
C LEU A 686 1.04 -27.89 10.10
N ARG A 687 1.49 -26.65 10.25
CA ARG A 687 2.82 -26.20 9.81
C ARG A 687 3.62 -25.65 10.96
N VAL A 688 4.66 -26.39 11.36
CA VAL A 688 5.61 -25.92 12.39
C VAL A 688 6.46 -24.79 11.79
N PRO A 689 6.60 -23.66 12.48
CA PRO A 689 7.45 -22.56 12.01
C PRO A 689 8.90 -23.00 11.76
N PHE A 690 9.61 -22.27 10.92
CA PHE A 690 11.04 -22.49 10.70
C PHE A 690 11.81 -22.45 12.02
N THR A 691 12.87 -23.25 12.11
CA THR A 691 13.93 -23.03 13.09
C THR A 691 14.73 -21.78 12.70
N GLU A 692 15.47 -21.22 13.65
CA GLU A 692 16.32 -20.05 13.34
C GLU A 692 17.39 -20.35 12.28
N GLU A 693 17.88 -21.57 12.22
CA GLU A 693 18.83 -22.04 11.21
C GLU A 693 18.19 -22.11 9.81
N GLN A 694 17.00 -22.71 9.73
CA GLN A 694 16.22 -22.73 8.49
C GLN A 694 15.91 -21.31 8.01
N LEU A 695 15.50 -20.42 8.92
CA LEU A 695 15.23 -19.02 8.62
C LEU A 695 16.46 -18.33 8.01
N LYS A 696 17.63 -18.44 8.66
CA LYS A 696 18.86 -17.80 8.19
C LYS A 696 19.28 -18.34 6.82
N THR A 697 19.19 -19.65 6.62
CA THR A 697 19.45 -20.30 5.33
C THR A 697 18.51 -19.80 4.26
N GLU A 698 17.20 -19.70 4.53
CA GLU A 698 16.24 -19.25 3.55
C GLU A 698 16.37 -17.75 3.25
N CYS A 699 16.67 -16.92 4.26
CA CYS A 699 16.92 -15.49 4.06
C CYS A 699 18.14 -15.24 3.16
N ALA A 700 19.19 -16.05 3.25
CA ALA A 700 20.40 -15.93 2.42
C ALA A 700 20.14 -16.18 0.94
N ARG A 701 19.07 -16.92 0.59
CA ARG A 701 18.68 -17.19 -0.80
C ARG A 701 18.10 -15.97 -1.53
N CYS A 702 17.77 -14.89 -0.80
CA CYS A 702 17.21 -13.69 -1.42
C CYS A 702 18.22 -12.97 -2.30
N LEU A 703 17.91 -12.77 -3.57
CA LEU A 703 18.78 -12.11 -4.57
C LEU A 703 18.90 -10.59 -4.40
N GLY A 704 18.07 -9.98 -3.57
CA GLY A 704 18.07 -8.53 -3.37
C GLY A 704 17.79 -7.75 -4.67
N CYS A 705 16.80 -8.13 -5.45
CA CYS A 705 16.56 -7.65 -6.83
C CYS A 705 16.38 -6.14 -6.97
N GLY A 706 15.72 -5.50 -6.01
CA GLY A 706 15.33 -4.09 -6.09
C GLY A 706 16.33 -3.14 -5.43
N THR A 707 16.30 -1.90 -5.87
CA THR A 707 17.04 -0.77 -5.28
C THR A 707 16.24 0.52 -5.46
N ALA A 708 16.67 1.62 -4.83
CA ALA A 708 16.24 2.96 -5.21
C ALA A 708 17.20 3.55 -6.24
N VAL A 709 16.70 4.43 -7.11
CA VAL A 709 17.48 5.22 -8.04
C VAL A 709 17.13 6.70 -7.87
N VAL A 710 18.10 7.58 -8.04
CA VAL A 710 17.92 9.02 -7.88
C VAL A 710 18.03 9.72 -9.23
N ASP A 711 17.03 10.51 -9.57
CA ASP A 711 17.15 11.50 -10.62
C ASP A 711 17.96 12.68 -10.10
N GLU A 712 19.24 12.70 -10.43
CA GLU A 712 20.20 13.71 -9.97
C GLU A 712 19.82 15.12 -10.41
N PHE A 713 19.17 15.25 -11.56
CA PHE A 713 18.69 16.54 -12.03
C PHE A 713 17.55 17.09 -11.16
N MET A 714 16.57 16.25 -10.82
CA MET A 714 15.42 16.66 -10.01
C MET A 714 15.72 16.69 -8.50
N CYS A 715 16.78 16.01 -8.05
CA CYS A 715 17.16 15.99 -6.66
C CYS A 715 17.66 17.37 -6.20
N VAL A 716 17.02 17.95 -5.21
CA VAL A 716 17.40 19.27 -4.64
C VAL A 716 18.24 19.15 -3.37
N GLY A 717 18.61 17.93 -2.97
CA GLY A 717 19.50 17.70 -1.84
C GLY A 717 18.90 18.02 -0.46
N CYS A 718 17.57 17.88 -0.32
CA CYS A 718 16.86 18.19 0.94
C CYS A 718 17.16 17.21 2.10
N GLY A 719 17.64 16.00 1.82
CA GLY A 719 17.99 15.01 2.85
C GLY A 719 16.82 14.22 3.45
N VAL A 720 15.56 14.51 3.15
CA VAL A 720 14.40 13.78 3.70
C VAL A 720 14.48 12.26 3.43
N CYS A 721 14.99 11.86 2.27
CA CYS A 721 15.19 10.44 1.95
C CYS A 721 16.21 9.74 2.86
N THR A 722 17.19 10.46 3.41
CA THR A 722 18.19 9.89 4.34
C THR A 722 17.56 9.60 5.69
N THR A 723 16.69 10.48 6.21
CA THR A 723 16.00 10.29 7.50
C THR A 723 14.98 9.14 7.47
N LYS A 724 14.47 8.81 6.28
CA LYS A 724 13.53 7.69 6.08
C LYS A 724 14.23 6.34 5.82
N CYS A 725 15.54 6.34 5.62
CA CYS A 725 16.29 5.14 5.29
C CYS A 725 16.89 4.46 6.53
N ARG A 726 16.15 3.54 7.14
CA ARG A 726 16.63 2.74 8.30
C ARG A 726 17.81 1.79 7.98
N PHE A 727 18.15 1.62 6.71
CA PHE A 727 19.26 0.79 6.25
C PHE A 727 20.57 1.57 6.02
N GLY A 728 20.56 2.89 6.21
CA GLY A 728 21.72 3.74 5.93
C GLY A 728 22.19 3.67 4.47
N ALA A 729 21.28 3.37 3.56
CA ALA A 729 21.57 3.19 2.14
C ALA A 729 21.59 4.49 1.34
N ILE A 730 21.17 5.61 1.92
CA ILE A 730 21.14 6.92 1.23
C ILE A 730 21.94 7.92 2.06
N ARG A 731 22.83 8.65 1.37
CA ARG A 731 23.60 9.75 1.94
C ARG A 731 23.52 10.97 1.06
N LEU A 732 23.77 12.15 1.61
CA LEU A 732 24.00 13.37 0.83
C LEU A 732 25.48 13.50 0.49
N GLU A 733 25.75 13.91 -0.74
CA GLU A 733 27.08 14.22 -1.25
C GLU A 733 27.10 15.68 -1.72
N LYS A 734 28.09 16.46 -1.27
CA LYS A 734 28.25 17.84 -1.70
C LYS A 734 28.80 17.85 -3.13
N ILE A 735 28.08 18.47 -4.06
CA ILE A 735 28.46 18.54 -5.48
C ILE A 735 28.58 19.99 -5.99
N HIS A 736 28.08 20.96 -5.25
CA HIS A 736 28.16 22.36 -5.54
C HIS A 736 28.81 23.11 -4.38
N ASP A 737 29.35 24.28 -4.67
CA ASP A 737 29.94 25.21 -3.70
C ASP A 737 29.42 26.61 -4.01
N ALA A 738 28.11 26.74 -4.11
CA ALA A 738 27.43 27.98 -4.43
C ALA A 738 27.02 28.70 -3.15
N ASP A 739 27.41 29.94 -3.01
CA ASP A 739 26.92 30.85 -1.99
C ASP A 739 25.58 31.47 -2.41
N ASN A 740 24.76 31.86 -1.43
CA ASN A 740 23.59 32.67 -1.70
C ASN A 740 23.99 34.04 -2.21
N LEU A 741 23.43 34.45 -3.34
CA LEU A 741 23.69 35.75 -3.91
C LEU A 741 22.63 36.76 -3.49
N GLU A 742 23.04 38.00 -3.28
CA GLU A 742 22.10 39.10 -3.16
C GLU A 742 21.22 39.22 -4.41
N TYR A 743 19.98 39.68 -4.21
CA TYR A 743 18.96 39.77 -5.27
C TYR A 743 19.44 40.50 -6.53
N PHE A 744 20.15 41.64 -6.40
CA PHE A 744 20.62 42.39 -7.56
C PHE A 744 21.74 41.66 -8.31
N HIS A 745 22.62 40.96 -7.59
CA HIS A 745 23.64 40.10 -8.19
C HIS A 745 23.01 38.90 -8.88
N THR A 746 21.97 38.30 -8.26
CA THR A 746 21.17 37.22 -8.86
C THR A 746 20.53 37.66 -10.15
N LEU A 747 19.88 38.84 -10.20
CA LEU A 747 19.27 39.37 -11.41
C LEU A 747 20.32 39.60 -12.51
N GLY A 748 21.46 40.18 -12.17
CA GLY A 748 22.58 40.39 -13.10
C GLY A 748 23.09 39.08 -13.72
N ARG A 749 23.28 38.05 -12.90
CA ARG A 749 23.69 36.70 -13.37
C ARG A 749 22.61 36.01 -14.20
N ILE A 750 21.31 36.14 -13.85
CA ILE A 750 20.20 35.63 -14.66
C ILE A 750 20.25 36.27 -16.05
N VAL A 751 20.36 37.60 -16.13
CA VAL A 751 20.46 38.32 -17.40
C VAL A 751 21.66 37.86 -18.22
N ALA A 752 22.82 37.71 -17.59
CA ALA A 752 24.03 37.20 -18.23
C ALA A 752 23.93 35.75 -18.73
N SER A 753 23.13 34.91 -18.07
CA SER A 753 22.92 33.51 -18.47
C SER A 753 21.92 33.32 -19.62
N ILE A 754 21.07 34.32 -19.90
CA ILE A 754 20.01 34.25 -20.93
C ILE A 754 20.56 33.90 -22.33
N PRO A 755 21.65 34.51 -22.85
CA PRO A 755 22.14 34.20 -24.19
C PRO A 755 22.52 32.71 -24.36
N GLY A 756 23.29 32.17 -23.41
CA GLY A 756 23.75 30.77 -23.46
C GLY A 756 22.60 29.77 -23.36
N LYS A 757 21.68 29.99 -22.43
CA LYS A 757 20.49 29.14 -22.26
C LYS A 757 19.50 29.30 -23.41
N GLY A 758 19.36 30.50 -23.94
CA GLY A 758 18.57 30.78 -25.15
C GLY A 758 19.07 30.04 -26.39
N ILE A 759 20.38 29.97 -26.60
CA ILE A 759 21.00 29.14 -27.64
C ILE A 759 20.69 27.67 -27.47
N ASN A 760 20.75 27.16 -26.25
CA ASN A 760 20.44 25.75 -25.96
C ASN A 760 18.95 25.43 -26.20
N ILE A 761 18.05 26.34 -25.84
CA ILE A 761 16.61 26.23 -26.13
C ILE A 761 16.37 26.21 -27.64
N ALA A 762 17.01 27.12 -28.37
CA ALA A 762 16.90 27.18 -29.82
C ALA A 762 17.42 25.90 -30.51
N LYS A 763 18.59 25.40 -30.09
CA LYS A 763 19.16 24.13 -30.59
C LYS A 763 18.20 22.96 -30.38
N LYS A 764 17.59 22.87 -29.20
CA LYS A 764 16.62 21.82 -28.93
C LYS A 764 15.35 21.93 -29.80
N HIS A 765 14.88 23.15 -30.03
CA HIS A 765 13.72 23.39 -30.87
C HIS A 765 13.99 22.99 -32.31
N ILE A 766 15.16 23.35 -32.84
CA ILE A 766 15.61 22.96 -34.18
C ILE A 766 15.77 21.45 -34.31
N GLY A 767 16.36 20.79 -33.30
CA GLY A 767 16.51 19.33 -33.28
C GLY A 767 15.18 18.56 -33.24
N LYS A 768 14.15 19.13 -32.60
CA LYS A 768 12.80 18.53 -32.54
C LYS A 768 12.05 18.59 -33.89
N TYR A 769 12.33 19.60 -34.70
CA TYR A 769 11.69 19.78 -36.03
C TYR A 769 12.58 19.33 -37.20
N GLY A 770 13.87 19.14 -36.97
CA GLY A 770 14.82 18.68 -38.00
C GLY A 770 14.92 17.18 -38.19
N GLY A 771 14.33 16.39 -37.29
CA GLY A 771 14.37 14.93 -37.33
C GLY A 771 13.23 14.21 -38.05
N SER A 772 12.32 14.96 -38.71
CA SER A 772 11.17 14.34 -39.41
C SER A 772 11.38 14.15 -40.93
N ASN A 773 12.61 14.32 -41.43
CA ASN A 773 12.96 14.04 -42.81
C ASN A 773 14.33 13.34 -42.93
N ALA A 774 14.40 12.06 -42.47
CA ALA A 774 15.41 11.11 -42.93
C ALA A 774 14.89 9.68 -42.68
#